data_be339649cd0f9a19ec1d3bbe931b256a
#
_entry.id   be339649cd0f9a19ec1d3bbe931b256a
#
_cell.length_a   1.000
_cell.length_b   1.000
_cell.length_c   1.000
_cell.angle_alpha   90.00
_cell.angle_beta   90.00
_cell.angle_gamma   90.00
#
_symmetry.space_group_name_H-M   'P 1'
#
loop_
_entity.id
_entity.type
_entity.pdbx_description
1 polymer ?
#
loop_
_entity_poly.entity_id
_entity_poly.type
_entity_poly.pdbx_seq_one_letter_code
_entity_poly.pdbx_strand_id
1 'polypeptide(L)'
;TKEYVYEHNGWMDYQVDYTPSEYNPSLSAYTSQLFFDESFSELQPYLINYDYIRSFNGLVNGDGPQSVYGMFTNVGVVGSSYSKSEAQYIYAAARVSADIGKHSIELGFQYDQSINRGYSLAASALWTIMKQEANQHLLYRDLDNPIIDESGMYPIVTYDRKYDAGSQTFFDKQIRQHLGLAIDGTEYIDIDSYDPSTFSLDMFSADELYNTGGSSSLVSYYGYDHRGNKITGKQSLQEFFNGTNGQRNIGAWEPIYAAGYIQDKFYFNDLIFNIGVRVDRFDGNQQGLKDPYLLYSSYTAGELRAAGRDIVSTIGDDYIVYVDKLSSNSSLENVDIRGFRNQNGNVWYNVNGEVVSNPNDISGSSGQPLPFRKGELSETGLPSVISTDAFKDYEPQIVVMPRIAFSFPVSDKSEFKASYDVIARRPGAGYWQADYASYLYMEKMSGAALTNPNLKPEKITNYELGFQQVLSSSSALGITAYYKQTRDLIALVQYVGADPTNLYYSYDNQDFRTTKGFTISYDLRRSKNVRINANYTLQYAEGTTGLPSSTIVSLIKAGYPNIKMLFPISDDRRHEFKVNLDFRYLGGDKYNGPVSSRVSVDKDGNEVVKNFRWLQNFGFNVTGVIQSGAPYTKYHSNLQQTIVGSYRGARLPWSFRVDLSVDKSYNINVGKKLTVLNLFARITNVFNVKNIRGVYGVTGDPEDNGYLTDPETQTIIAGKLNEQSYRDYYAMYMDMANYFYSTPRMVYLGVSYQF
;
A
#
# COMPACT_ATOMS: atom_id res chain seq x y z
N THR A 1 41.21 16.01 -36.32
CA THR A 1 40.08 15.24 -36.84
C THR A 1 39.80 14.12 -35.87
N LYS A 2 38.59 14.06 -35.27
CA LYS A 2 38.15 12.92 -34.48
C LYS A 2 37.81 11.82 -35.47
N GLU A 3 38.58 10.74 -35.44
CA GLU A 3 38.18 9.49 -36.13
C GLU A 3 37.05 8.87 -35.36
N TYR A 4 35.93 8.56 -36.03
CA TYR A 4 34.86 7.81 -35.49
C TYR A 4 35.13 6.34 -35.65
N VAL A 5 35.00 5.55 -34.58
CA VAL A 5 35.11 4.09 -34.56
C VAL A 5 33.77 3.53 -34.14
N TYR A 6 33.25 2.57 -34.87
CA TYR A 6 32.07 1.80 -34.50
C TYR A 6 32.50 0.55 -33.76
N GLU A 7 32.02 0.37 -32.52
CA GLU A 7 32.38 -0.78 -31.70
C GLU A 7 31.17 -1.71 -31.54
N HIS A 8 31.39 -3.00 -31.67
CA HIS A 8 30.43 -4.04 -31.43
C HIS A 8 29.99 -4.05 -29.96
N ASN A 9 28.70 -3.81 -29.69
CA ASN A 9 28.19 -3.62 -28.34
C ASN A 9 27.45 -4.83 -27.76
N GLY A 10 27.49 -5.96 -28.39
CA GLY A 10 26.89 -7.21 -27.92
C GLY A 10 26.41 -8.11 -29.06
N TRP A 11 25.89 -9.26 -28.68
CA TRP A 11 25.32 -10.24 -29.60
C TRP A 11 23.82 -10.10 -29.65
N MET A 12 23.23 -10.23 -30.84
CA MET A 12 21.80 -10.15 -31.07
C MET A 12 21.33 -11.41 -31.75
N ASP A 13 20.10 -11.83 -31.49
CA ASP A 13 19.48 -12.92 -32.23
C ASP A 13 19.11 -12.41 -33.62
N TYR A 14 19.69 -13.00 -34.67
CA TYR A 14 19.50 -12.57 -36.05
C TYR A 14 18.28 -13.20 -36.72
N GLN A 15 17.79 -14.30 -36.15
CA GLN A 15 16.65 -15.00 -36.72
C GLN A 15 15.57 -15.12 -35.67
N VAL A 16 14.39 -14.64 -35.99
CA VAL A 16 13.19 -14.77 -35.17
C VAL A 16 12.15 -15.52 -35.99
N ASP A 17 11.84 -16.75 -35.57
CA ASP A 17 10.77 -17.54 -36.14
C ASP A 17 9.44 -17.24 -35.43
N TYR A 18 8.38 -17.05 -36.19
CA TYR A 18 7.08 -16.75 -35.67
C TYR A 18 6.05 -17.84 -35.99
N THR A 19 5.43 -18.41 -34.96
CA THR A 19 4.31 -19.34 -35.09
C THR A 19 3.01 -18.68 -34.65
N PRO A 20 2.03 -18.50 -35.55
CA PRO A 20 0.73 -17.91 -35.18
C PRO A 20 0.00 -18.73 -34.13
N SER A 21 -0.58 -18.06 -33.12
CA SER A 21 -1.35 -18.70 -32.07
C SER A 21 -2.84 -18.79 -32.43
N GLU A 22 -3.44 -19.96 -32.24
CA GLU A 22 -4.87 -20.17 -32.41
C GLU A 22 -5.72 -19.52 -31.31
N TYR A 23 -5.13 -19.23 -30.14
CA TYR A 23 -5.84 -18.65 -29.00
C TYR A 23 -6.21 -17.18 -29.17
N ASN A 24 -5.45 -16.43 -29.96
CA ASN A 24 -5.77 -15.04 -30.32
C ASN A 24 -5.47 -14.76 -31.78
N PRO A 25 -6.35 -15.17 -32.70
CA PRO A 25 -6.10 -15.10 -34.15
C PRO A 25 -5.95 -13.66 -34.66
N SER A 26 -6.63 -12.66 -34.06
CA SER A 26 -6.51 -11.27 -34.49
C SER A 26 -5.13 -10.69 -34.16
N LEU A 27 -4.61 -10.99 -32.98
CA LEU A 27 -3.27 -10.56 -32.58
C LEU A 27 -2.19 -11.30 -33.35
N SER A 28 -2.37 -12.60 -33.58
CA SER A 28 -1.50 -13.40 -34.42
C SER A 28 -1.42 -12.88 -35.84
N ALA A 29 -2.57 -12.50 -36.42
CA ALA A 29 -2.60 -11.89 -37.76
C ALA A 29 -1.85 -10.55 -37.81
N TYR A 30 -1.98 -9.71 -36.79
CA TYR A 30 -1.23 -8.45 -36.68
C TYR A 30 0.28 -8.70 -36.56
N THR A 31 0.70 -9.60 -35.68
CA THR A 31 2.11 -9.93 -35.47
C THR A 31 2.72 -10.58 -36.73
N SER A 32 1.96 -11.44 -37.43
CA SER A 32 2.40 -12.08 -38.69
C SER A 32 2.79 -11.04 -39.75
N GLN A 33 2.13 -9.90 -39.82
CA GLN A 33 2.46 -8.85 -40.79
C GLN A 33 3.89 -8.34 -40.62
N LEU A 34 4.42 -8.33 -39.38
CA LEU A 34 5.79 -7.89 -39.11
C LEU A 34 6.86 -8.85 -39.67
N PHE A 35 6.50 -10.11 -39.89
CA PHE A 35 7.42 -11.15 -40.37
C PHE A 35 7.28 -11.47 -41.88
N PHE A 36 6.11 -11.24 -42.45
CA PHE A 36 5.76 -11.66 -43.81
C PHE A 36 5.51 -10.50 -44.76
N ASP A 37 5.65 -9.26 -44.33
CA ASP A 37 5.54 -8.10 -45.22
C ASP A 37 6.88 -7.91 -45.95
N GLU A 38 6.86 -8.09 -47.31
CA GLU A 38 8.02 -7.94 -48.17
C GLU A 38 8.67 -6.55 -48.08
N SER A 39 7.88 -5.50 -47.75
CA SER A 39 8.39 -4.14 -47.52
C SER A 39 9.30 -4.00 -46.28
N PHE A 40 9.18 -4.92 -45.32
CA PHE A 40 10.07 -4.98 -44.16
C PHE A 40 11.30 -5.85 -44.42
N SER A 41 11.22 -6.85 -45.30
CA SER A 41 12.35 -7.72 -45.65
C SER A 41 13.46 -7.01 -46.42
N GLU A 42 13.15 -5.95 -47.17
CA GLU A 42 14.13 -5.10 -47.85
C GLU A 42 14.87 -4.13 -46.89
N LEU A 43 14.30 -3.85 -45.70
CA LEU A 43 14.85 -2.89 -44.71
C LEU A 43 15.99 -3.47 -43.85
N GLN A 44 16.53 -4.62 -44.20
CA GLN A 44 17.69 -5.27 -43.59
C GLN A 44 17.33 -6.45 -42.67
N PRO A 45 17.83 -7.66 -42.95
CA PRO A 45 17.58 -8.89 -42.17
C PRO A 45 18.06 -8.80 -40.70
N TYR A 46 18.91 -7.84 -40.35
CA TYR A 46 19.44 -7.65 -39.00
C TYR A 46 18.60 -6.71 -38.13
N LEU A 47 17.45 -6.20 -38.61
CA LEU A 47 16.57 -5.36 -37.82
C LEU A 47 15.39 -6.13 -37.19
N ILE A 48 15.17 -7.37 -37.58
CA ILE A 48 14.13 -8.22 -37.01
C ILE A 48 14.68 -8.86 -35.73
N ASN A 49 14.73 -8.09 -34.69
CA ASN A 49 15.05 -8.55 -33.34
C ASN A 49 13.86 -8.30 -32.40
N TYR A 50 13.94 -8.79 -31.17
CA TYR A 50 12.88 -8.65 -30.19
C TYR A 50 12.51 -7.19 -29.93
N ASP A 51 13.45 -6.27 -29.88
CA ASP A 51 13.22 -4.86 -29.63
C ASP A 51 12.49 -4.18 -30.81
N TYR A 52 12.84 -4.58 -32.02
CA TYR A 52 12.14 -4.12 -33.22
C TYR A 52 10.68 -4.57 -33.22
N ILE A 53 10.42 -5.87 -32.96
CA ILE A 53 9.07 -6.43 -32.88
C ILE A 53 8.25 -5.66 -31.81
N ARG A 54 8.82 -5.43 -30.63
CA ARG A 54 8.17 -4.67 -29.56
C ARG A 54 7.92 -3.21 -29.92
N SER A 55 8.81 -2.59 -30.67
CA SER A 55 8.64 -1.18 -31.10
C SER A 55 7.42 -0.97 -32.00
N PHE A 56 7.02 -2.00 -32.73
CA PHE A 56 5.81 -2.05 -33.55
C PHE A 56 4.60 -2.69 -32.86
N ASN A 57 4.64 -2.83 -31.54
CA ASN A 57 3.62 -3.50 -30.73
C ASN A 57 3.40 -4.98 -31.06
N GLY A 58 4.38 -5.62 -31.72
CA GLY A 58 4.43 -7.07 -31.81
C GLY A 58 4.72 -7.71 -30.46
N LEU A 59 4.32 -8.96 -30.29
CA LEU A 59 4.52 -9.71 -29.05
C LEU A 59 5.58 -10.77 -29.25
N VAL A 60 6.46 -10.88 -28.27
CA VAL A 60 7.36 -12.03 -28.10
C VAL A 60 6.87 -12.88 -26.93
N ASN A 61 7.37 -14.12 -26.82
CA ASN A 61 7.02 -14.98 -25.68
C ASN A 61 7.30 -14.27 -24.34
N GLY A 62 6.30 -14.27 -23.47
CA GLY A 62 6.34 -13.56 -22.18
C GLY A 62 5.73 -12.16 -22.20
N ASP A 63 5.50 -11.55 -23.35
CA ASP A 63 4.86 -10.26 -23.46
C ASP A 63 3.32 -10.37 -23.37
N GLY A 64 2.70 -9.40 -22.71
CA GLY A 64 1.25 -9.19 -22.76
C GLY A 64 0.87 -8.19 -23.85
N PRO A 65 -0.34 -8.28 -24.42
CA PRO A 65 -0.83 -7.30 -25.37
C PRO A 65 -0.78 -5.89 -24.80
N GLN A 66 -0.19 -4.95 -25.52
CA GLN A 66 -0.13 -3.54 -25.14
C GLN A 66 -1.37 -2.80 -25.57
N SER A 67 -1.76 -1.77 -24.83
CA SER A 67 -2.87 -0.93 -25.23
C SER A 67 -2.46 0.01 -26.37
N VAL A 68 -3.33 0.15 -27.36
CA VAL A 68 -3.15 1.16 -28.41
C VAL A 68 -3.21 2.56 -27.76
N TYR A 69 -2.22 3.40 -28.02
CA TYR A 69 -2.05 4.73 -27.39
C TYR A 69 -1.90 4.73 -25.86
N GLY A 70 -1.78 3.57 -25.20
CA GLY A 70 -1.76 3.47 -23.76
C GLY A 70 -3.10 3.77 -23.06
N MET A 71 -4.20 3.84 -23.82
CA MET A 71 -5.52 4.20 -23.30
C MET A 71 -6.46 3.02 -23.13
N PHE A 72 -6.29 1.94 -23.88
CA PHE A 72 -7.09 0.73 -23.75
C PHE A 72 -6.20 -0.48 -23.52
N THR A 73 -6.65 -1.37 -22.65
CA THR A 73 -6.08 -2.71 -22.55
C THR A 73 -6.80 -3.62 -23.54
N ASN A 74 -6.06 -4.48 -24.22
CA ASN A 74 -6.63 -5.45 -25.13
C ASN A 74 -7.54 -6.43 -24.37
N VAL A 75 -8.70 -6.71 -24.94
CA VAL A 75 -9.61 -7.73 -24.43
C VAL A 75 -8.96 -9.11 -24.60
N GLY A 76 -9.06 -9.96 -23.58
CA GLY A 76 -8.51 -11.32 -23.62
C GLY A 76 -7.06 -11.44 -23.14
N VAL A 77 -6.51 -10.41 -22.53
CA VAL A 77 -5.23 -10.51 -21.80
C VAL A 77 -5.37 -11.55 -20.71
N VAL A 78 -4.58 -12.61 -20.78
CA VAL A 78 -4.51 -13.63 -19.75
C VAL A 78 -3.82 -13.06 -18.53
N GLY A 79 -4.35 -13.33 -17.34
CA GLY A 79 -3.69 -12.96 -16.09
C GLY A 79 -2.28 -13.58 -16.04
N SER A 80 -1.26 -12.74 -15.87
CA SER A 80 0.15 -13.16 -15.87
C SER A 80 0.71 -13.48 -14.48
N SER A 81 -0.10 -13.39 -13.44
CA SER A 81 0.32 -13.62 -12.05
C SER A 81 -0.34 -14.85 -11.45
N TYR A 82 0.44 -15.55 -10.62
CA TYR A 82 -0.04 -16.65 -9.78
C TYR A 82 0.20 -16.27 -8.32
N SER A 83 -0.77 -16.50 -7.44
CA SER A 83 -0.62 -16.20 -6.02
C SER A 83 -1.28 -17.25 -5.12
N LYS A 84 -0.68 -17.44 -3.95
CA LYS A 84 -1.23 -18.20 -2.82
C LYS A 84 -1.25 -17.31 -1.59
N SER A 85 -2.32 -17.37 -0.81
CA SER A 85 -2.42 -16.69 0.47
C SER A 85 -3.07 -17.62 1.48
N GLU A 86 -2.45 -17.75 2.64
CA GLU A 86 -2.98 -18.52 3.76
C GLU A 86 -2.89 -17.66 5.02
N ALA A 87 -4.01 -17.49 5.70
CA ALA A 87 -4.07 -16.83 6.99
C ALA A 87 -4.80 -17.74 7.99
N GLN A 88 -4.11 -18.05 9.10
CA GLN A 88 -4.67 -18.74 10.25
C GLN A 88 -4.76 -17.75 11.39
N TYR A 89 -5.85 -17.80 12.13
CA TYR A 89 -6.09 -16.90 13.24
C TYR A 89 -6.48 -17.70 14.49
N ILE A 90 -5.69 -17.52 15.54
CA ILE A 90 -5.92 -18.13 16.87
C ILE A 90 -6.38 -17.01 17.78
N TYR A 91 -7.57 -17.16 18.34
CA TYR A 91 -8.16 -16.17 19.23
C TYR A 91 -8.68 -16.82 20.50
N ALA A 92 -8.33 -16.24 21.64
CA ALA A 92 -8.87 -16.60 22.95
C ALA A 92 -9.25 -15.33 23.71
N ALA A 93 -10.43 -15.31 24.31
CA ALA A 93 -10.87 -14.23 25.18
C ALA A 93 -11.61 -14.78 26.39
N ALA A 94 -11.39 -14.13 27.52
CA ALA A 94 -12.12 -14.40 28.76
C ALA A 94 -12.62 -13.08 29.33
N ARG A 95 -13.83 -13.09 29.87
CA ARG A 95 -14.45 -11.94 30.52
C ARG A 95 -15.17 -12.40 31.80
N VAL A 96 -14.95 -11.69 32.88
CA VAL A 96 -15.61 -11.91 34.16
C VAL A 96 -16.17 -10.58 34.64
N SER A 97 -17.41 -10.57 35.08
CA SER A 97 -18.04 -9.40 35.68
C SER A 97 -18.67 -9.73 37.03
N ALA A 98 -18.61 -8.78 37.97
CA ALA A 98 -19.19 -8.92 39.27
C ALA A 98 -19.83 -7.57 39.70
N ASP A 99 -21.06 -7.62 40.21
CA ASP A 99 -21.73 -6.48 40.82
C ASP A 99 -21.59 -6.58 42.34
N ILE A 100 -20.90 -5.60 42.93
CA ILE A 100 -20.59 -5.55 44.37
C ILE A 100 -21.07 -4.19 44.92
N GLY A 101 -22.23 -4.17 45.55
CA GLY A 101 -22.80 -2.96 46.07
C GLY A 101 -23.13 -1.91 44.97
N LYS A 102 -22.43 -0.80 44.96
CA LYS A 102 -22.57 0.25 43.92
C LYS A 102 -21.56 0.09 42.74
N HIS A 103 -20.73 -0.94 42.76
CA HIS A 103 -19.70 -1.18 41.79
C HIS A 103 -20.08 -2.33 40.84
N SER A 104 -19.84 -2.12 39.56
CA SER A 104 -19.92 -3.15 38.51
C SER A 104 -18.54 -3.31 37.90
N ILE A 105 -17.80 -4.28 38.42
CA ILE A 105 -16.41 -4.51 38.05
C ILE A 105 -16.36 -5.54 36.92
N GLU A 106 -15.55 -5.28 35.92
CA GLU A 106 -15.30 -6.16 34.80
C GLU A 106 -13.80 -6.37 34.60
N LEU A 107 -13.41 -7.63 34.46
CA LEU A 107 -12.05 -8.06 34.12
C LEU A 107 -12.11 -8.77 32.77
N GLY A 108 -11.15 -8.49 31.91
CA GLY A 108 -11.06 -9.20 30.65
C GLY A 108 -9.62 -9.48 30.23
N PHE A 109 -9.48 -10.56 29.48
CA PHE A 109 -8.24 -10.97 28.84
C PHE A 109 -8.51 -11.32 27.38
N GLN A 110 -7.56 -11.01 26.52
CA GLN A 110 -7.60 -11.32 25.10
C GLN A 110 -6.22 -11.76 24.64
N TYR A 111 -6.19 -12.79 23.82
CA TYR A 111 -5.00 -13.24 23.10
C TYR A 111 -5.38 -13.46 21.64
N ASP A 112 -4.58 -12.95 20.73
CA ASP A 112 -4.68 -13.29 19.30
C ASP A 112 -3.28 -13.49 18.68
N GLN A 113 -3.20 -14.46 17.80
CA GLN A 113 -2.04 -14.72 16.96
C GLN A 113 -2.52 -15.00 15.55
N SER A 114 -1.94 -14.36 14.58
CA SER A 114 -2.16 -14.69 13.16
C SER A 114 -0.92 -15.36 12.61
N ILE A 115 -1.11 -16.37 11.77
CA ILE A 115 -0.06 -17.05 11.01
C ILE A 115 -0.33 -16.79 9.55
N ASN A 116 0.47 -15.91 8.97
CA ASN A 116 0.25 -15.42 7.60
C ASN A 116 1.33 -15.98 6.69
N ARG A 117 0.90 -16.47 5.52
CA ARG A 117 1.76 -16.94 4.43
C ARG A 117 1.31 -16.32 3.13
N GLY A 118 2.25 -15.96 2.30
CA GLY A 118 1.98 -15.39 0.99
C GLY A 118 3.01 -15.85 -0.03
N TYR A 119 2.56 -16.05 -1.24
CA TYR A 119 3.39 -16.35 -2.40
C TYR A 119 2.78 -15.67 -3.62
N SER A 120 3.57 -15.00 -4.42
CA SER A 120 3.16 -14.47 -5.71
C SER A 120 4.28 -14.63 -6.72
N LEU A 121 3.92 -14.86 -7.98
CA LEU A 121 4.82 -15.06 -9.10
C LEU A 121 4.27 -14.33 -10.33
N ALA A 122 5.10 -13.54 -11.00
CA ALA A 122 4.82 -12.97 -12.32
C ALA A 122 5.13 -14.01 -13.41
N ALA A 123 4.21 -14.93 -13.65
CA ALA A 123 4.48 -16.15 -14.44
C ALA A 123 4.88 -15.87 -15.89
N SER A 124 4.25 -14.89 -16.56
CA SER A 124 4.59 -14.59 -17.97
C SER A 124 6.02 -14.04 -18.13
N ALA A 125 6.51 -13.30 -17.11
CA ALA A 125 7.86 -12.74 -17.14
C ALA A 125 8.96 -13.79 -17.02
N LEU A 126 8.63 -15.06 -16.71
CA LEU A 126 9.59 -16.17 -16.70
C LEU A 126 10.22 -16.39 -18.08
N TRP A 127 9.49 -16.18 -19.17
CA TRP A 127 10.06 -16.26 -20.51
C TRP A 127 11.21 -15.29 -20.73
N THR A 128 11.03 -14.05 -20.29
CA THR A 128 12.07 -13.02 -20.39
C THR A 128 13.29 -13.40 -19.56
N ILE A 129 13.08 -13.86 -18.31
CA ILE A 129 14.22 -14.22 -17.46
C ILE A 129 14.93 -15.48 -17.95
N MET A 130 14.21 -16.49 -18.48
CA MET A 130 14.83 -17.68 -19.08
C MET A 130 15.76 -17.29 -20.22
N LYS A 131 15.33 -16.39 -21.11
CA LYS A 131 16.18 -15.90 -22.22
C LYS A 131 17.36 -15.07 -21.71
N GLN A 132 17.20 -14.34 -20.62
CA GLN A 132 18.29 -13.58 -20.01
C GLN A 132 19.32 -14.47 -19.31
N GLU A 133 18.86 -15.52 -18.64
CA GLU A 133 19.73 -16.40 -17.84
C GLU A 133 20.38 -17.51 -18.65
N ALA A 134 19.75 -18.00 -19.74
CA ALA A 134 20.35 -19.00 -20.59
C ALA A 134 21.55 -18.43 -21.37
N ASN A 135 22.56 -19.28 -21.61
CA ASN A 135 23.72 -18.98 -22.45
C ASN A 135 24.61 -17.82 -21.99
N GLN A 136 24.40 -17.23 -20.79
CA GLN A 136 25.18 -16.07 -20.33
C GLN A 136 26.69 -16.26 -20.45
N HIS A 137 27.21 -17.46 -20.12
CA HIS A 137 28.62 -17.80 -20.19
C HIS A 137 29.17 -17.88 -21.62
N LEU A 138 28.32 -17.82 -22.65
CA LEU A 138 28.68 -17.81 -24.06
C LEU A 138 28.63 -16.44 -24.72
N LEU A 139 28.11 -15.42 -24.04
CA LEU A 139 27.82 -14.11 -24.61
C LEU A 139 28.91 -13.06 -24.36
N TYR A 140 29.99 -13.41 -23.68
CA TYR A 140 31.09 -12.50 -23.43
C TYR A 140 31.88 -12.21 -24.70
N ARG A 141 32.31 -10.98 -24.86
CA ARG A 141 33.19 -10.55 -25.95
C ARG A 141 34.63 -10.72 -25.54
N ASP A 142 35.46 -11.20 -26.45
CA ASP A 142 36.91 -11.27 -26.27
C ASP A 142 37.53 -9.88 -26.51
N LEU A 143 37.44 -9.02 -25.52
CA LEU A 143 37.94 -7.65 -25.58
C LEU A 143 39.48 -7.59 -25.72
N ASP A 144 40.16 -8.69 -25.43
CA ASP A 144 41.62 -8.77 -25.53
C ASP A 144 42.07 -8.93 -27.00
N ASN A 145 41.18 -9.41 -27.89
CA ASN A 145 41.48 -9.71 -29.29
C ASN A 145 40.46 -8.99 -30.22
N PRO A 146 40.49 -7.65 -30.35
CA PRO A 146 39.59 -6.93 -31.24
C PRO A 146 39.87 -7.27 -32.71
N ILE A 147 38.81 -7.44 -33.48
CA ILE A 147 38.85 -7.62 -34.95
C ILE A 147 38.48 -6.26 -35.54
N ILE A 148 39.43 -5.64 -36.25
CA ILE A 148 39.27 -4.30 -36.80
C ILE A 148 39.08 -4.40 -38.32
N ASP A 149 37.96 -3.93 -38.80
CA ASP A 149 37.67 -3.80 -40.26
C ASP A 149 37.83 -2.32 -40.65
N GLU A 150 38.88 -2.04 -41.43
CA GLU A 150 39.20 -0.71 -41.97
C GLU A 150 38.69 -0.50 -43.39
N SER A 151 37.94 -1.44 -43.98
CA SER A 151 37.47 -1.36 -45.35
C SER A 151 36.42 -0.30 -45.63
N GLY A 152 35.76 0.19 -44.59
CA GLY A 152 34.70 1.21 -44.65
C GLY A 152 35.21 2.66 -44.47
N MET A 153 34.26 3.61 -44.49
CA MET A 153 34.55 5.03 -44.24
C MET A 153 35.04 5.28 -42.79
N TYR A 154 34.67 4.43 -41.88
CA TYR A 154 35.08 4.43 -40.49
C TYR A 154 35.48 3.03 -40.04
N PRO A 155 36.52 2.87 -39.23
CA PRO A 155 36.88 1.57 -38.66
C PRO A 155 35.72 0.97 -37.88
N ILE A 156 35.47 -0.33 -38.07
CA ILE A 156 34.49 -1.12 -37.32
C ILE A 156 35.27 -2.12 -36.47
N VAL A 157 35.07 -2.06 -35.15
CA VAL A 157 35.68 -3.00 -34.20
C VAL A 157 34.64 -4.04 -33.79
N THR A 158 34.95 -5.30 -34.06
CA THR A 158 34.16 -6.47 -33.66
C THR A 158 35.00 -7.39 -32.76
N TYR A 159 34.34 -8.28 -32.05
CA TYR A 159 34.96 -9.23 -31.12
C TYR A 159 34.38 -10.61 -31.33
N ASP A 160 35.23 -11.64 -31.16
CA ASP A 160 34.72 -12.99 -31.03
C ASP A 160 34.06 -13.22 -29.66
N ARG A 161 33.26 -14.28 -29.56
CA ARG A 161 32.68 -14.75 -28.31
C ARG A 161 33.74 -15.38 -27.42
N LYS A 162 33.70 -15.07 -26.15
CA LYS A 162 34.57 -15.65 -25.12
C LYS A 162 33.74 -16.43 -24.13
N TYR A 163 34.17 -17.70 -23.92
CA TYR A 163 33.56 -18.52 -22.87
C TYR A 163 34.00 -18.06 -21.49
N ASP A 164 33.03 -17.79 -20.60
CA ASP A 164 33.26 -17.44 -19.20
C ASP A 164 32.45 -18.33 -18.25
N ALA A 165 33.08 -19.39 -17.73
CA ALA A 165 32.45 -20.31 -16.79
C ALA A 165 31.90 -19.65 -15.53
N GLY A 166 32.48 -18.49 -15.12
CA GLY A 166 32.07 -17.76 -13.92
C GLY A 166 30.71 -17.11 -14.04
N SER A 167 30.27 -16.79 -15.25
CA SER A 167 28.98 -16.14 -15.52
C SER A 167 27.84 -17.12 -15.84
N GLN A 168 28.11 -18.43 -15.82
CA GLN A 168 27.06 -19.43 -16.03
C GLN A 168 26.05 -19.41 -14.85
N THR A 169 24.79 -19.15 -15.16
CA THR A 169 23.70 -19.03 -14.21
C THR A 169 23.25 -20.40 -13.65
N PHE A 170 22.48 -20.36 -12.57
CA PHE A 170 21.88 -21.58 -12.01
C PHE A 170 20.86 -22.17 -12.99
N PHE A 171 20.02 -21.32 -13.61
CA PHE A 171 19.05 -21.75 -14.62
C PHE A 171 19.71 -22.43 -15.81
N ASP A 172 20.79 -21.85 -16.37
CA ASP A 172 21.50 -22.46 -17.52
C ASP A 172 22.05 -23.84 -17.19
N LYS A 173 22.59 -24.05 -15.99
CA LYS A 173 23.06 -25.37 -15.53
C LYS A 173 21.91 -26.38 -15.44
N GLN A 174 20.77 -25.97 -14.90
CA GLN A 174 19.62 -26.87 -14.74
C GLN A 174 18.97 -27.24 -16.08
N ILE A 175 18.79 -26.27 -16.98
CA ILE A 175 18.20 -26.57 -18.29
C ILE A 175 19.12 -27.45 -19.13
N ARG A 176 20.44 -27.22 -19.10
CA ARG A 176 21.40 -28.12 -19.77
C ARG A 176 21.31 -29.54 -19.22
N GLN A 177 21.28 -29.70 -17.90
CA GLN A 177 21.12 -31.01 -17.28
C GLN A 177 19.80 -31.69 -17.70
N HIS A 178 18.69 -30.92 -17.75
CA HIS A 178 17.37 -31.43 -18.15
C HIS A 178 17.36 -31.88 -19.62
N LEU A 179 18.02 -31.14 -20.50
CA LEU A 179 18.14 -31.47 -21.94
C LEU A 179 19.19 -32.54 -22.23
N GLY A 180 19.94 -33.00 -21.23
CA GLY A 180 21.02 -33.97 -21.40
C GLY A 180 22.28 -33.41 -22.11
N LEU A 181 22.44 -32.07 -22.07
CA LEU A 181 23.61 -31.37 -22.60
C LEU A 181 24.74 -31.34 -21.56
N ALA A 182 25.97 -31.13 -22.02
CA ALA A 182 27.08 -30.89 -21.11
C ALA A 182 26.83 -29.59 -20.31
N ILE A 183 27.01 -29.65 -18.99
CA ILE A 183 26.75 -28.48 -18.10
C ILE A 183 27.68 -27.33 -18.47
N ASP A 184 28.93 -27.60 -18.74
CA ASP A 184 29.97 -26.66 -19.16
C ASP A 184 30.09 -26.56 -20.71
N GLY A 185 29.06 -26.99 -21.43
CA GLY A 185 29.03 -27.00 -22.89
C GLY A 185 28.87 -25.63 -23.52
N THR A 186 29.26 -25.51 -24.77
CA THR A 186 29.16 -24.28 -25.57
C THR A 186 27.98 -24.30 -26.56
N GLU A 187 27.10 -25.30 -26.45
CA GLU A 187 25.91 -25.42 -27.28
C GLU A 187 24.88 -24.36 -26.89
N TYR A 188 24.43 -23.58 -27.87
CA TYR A 188 23.45 -22.50 -27.62
C TYR A 188 22.05 -23.08 -27.44
N ILE A 189 21.35 -22.65 -26.39
CA ILE A 189 19.98 -23.07 -26.10
C ILE A 189 19.04 -21.93 -26.52
N ASP A 190 18.21 -22.17 -27.51
CA ASP A 190 17.12 -21.29 -27.89
C ASP A 190 15.87 -21.61 -27.06
N ILE A 191 15.61 -20.78 -26.07
CA ILE A 191 14.50 -20.96 -25.13
C ILE A 191 13.14 -20.98 -25.85
N ASP A 192 12.98 -20.16 -26.88
CA ASP A 192 11.71 -20.03 -27.59
C ASP A 192 11.37 -21.25 -28.46
N SER A 193 12.36 -22.11 -28.73
CA SER A 193 12.14 -23.35 -29.50
C SER A 193 11.53 -24.51 -28.71
N TYR A 194 11.45 -24.39 -27.37
CA TYR A 194 10.96 -25.45 -26.50
C TYR A 194 9.51 -25.22 -26.05
N ASP A 195 8.78 -26.32 -25.86
CA ASP A 195 7.44 -26.29 -25.28
C ASP A 195 7.50 -25.80 -23.81
N PRO A 196 6.52 -25.01 -23.36
CA PRO A 196 6.45 -24.53 -21.97
C PRO A 196 6.55 -25.61 -20.91
N SER A 197 6.10 -26.84 -21.19
CA SER A 197 6.20 -28.01 -20.30
C SER A 197 7.62 -28.49 -20.04
N THR A 198 8.60 -28.08 -20.87
CA THR A 198 10.02 -28.35 -20.69
C THR A 198 10.57 -27.64 -19.43
N PHE A 199 9.95 -26.54 -19.03
CA PHE A 199 10.46 -25.70 -17.96
C PHE A 199 9.70 -25.91 -16.64
N SER A 200 10.41 -25.79 -15.53
CA SER A 200 9.83 -25.83 -14.20
C SER A 200 10.50 -24.83 -13.26
N LEU A 201 9.80 -24.43 -12.19
CA LEU A 201 10.37 -23.53 -11.17
C LEU A 201 11.58 -24.15 -10.43
N ASP A 202 11.76 -25.46 -10.49
CA ASP A 202 12.92 -26.14 -9.90
C ASP A 202 14.24 -25.79 -10.62
N MET A 203 14.16 -25.29 -11.85
CA MET A 203 15.31 -24.88 -12.64
C MET A 203 15.89 -23.52 -12.22
N PHE A 204 15.18 -22.75 -11.38
CA PHE A 204 15.62 -21.44 -10.95
C PHE A 204 16.14 -21.44 -9.51
N SER A 205 17.12 -20.59 -9.27
CA SER A 205 17.46 -20.16 -7.92
C SER A 205 16.50 -19.05 -7.43
N ALA A 206 16.45 -18.85 -6.12
CA ALA A 206 15.70 -17.75 -5.54
C ALA A 206 16.22 -16.39 -6.02
N ASP A 207 17.54 -16.23 -6.18
CA ASP A 207 18.17 -14.99 -6.62
C ASP A 207 17.77 -14.61 -8.05
N GLU A 208 17.71 -15.56 -8.96
CA GLU A 208 17.27 -15.34 -10.35
C GLU A 208 15.80 -14.90 -10.40
N LEU A 209 14.92 -15.48 -9.56
CA LEU A 209 13.51 -15.10 -9.51
C LEU A 209 13.28 -13.75 -8.79
N TYR A 210 14.15 -13.33 -7.89
CA TYR A 210 14.13 -11.98 -7.37
C TYR A 210 14.56 -10.94 -8.40
N ASN A 211 15.12 -11.37 -9.55
CA ASN A 211 15.51 -10.52 -10.68
C ASN A 211 16.26 -9.26 -10.25
N THR A 212 17.33 -9.46 -9.53
CA THR A 212 18.10 -8.38 -8.88
C THR A 212 18.76 -7.38 -9.85
N GLY A 213 18.79 -7.68 -11.13
CA GLY A 213 19.24 -6.77 -12.19
C GLY A 213 18.13 -5.92 -12.82
N GLY A 214 16.85 -6.23 -12.51
CA GLY A 214 15.69 -5.53 -13.06
C GLY A 214 15.03 -4.57 -12.10
N SER A 215 13.97 -3.89 -12.56
CA SER A 215 13.23 -2.91 -11.78
C SER A 215 12.21 -3.52 -10.81
N SER A 216 11.93 -4.83 -10.90
CA SER A 216 10.94 -5.50 -10.07
C SER A 216 11.25 -7.00 -9.92
N SER A 217 11.00 -7.54 -8.73
CA SER A 217 11.08 -8.97 -8.45
C SER A 217 9.96 -9.74 -9.14
N LEU A 218 10.27 -10.91 -9.70
CA LEU A 218 9.28 -11.82 -10.29
C LEU A 218 8.53 -12.63 -9.23
N VAL A 219 9.14 -12.83 -8.07
CA VAL A 219 8.59 -13.61 -6.96
C VAL A 219 8.57 -12.80 -5.67
N SER A 220 7.54 -12.99 -4.86
CA SER A 220 7.47 -12.51 -3.49
C SER A 220 6.86 -13.61 -2.62
N TYR A 221 7.50 -13.94 -1.50
CA TYR A 221 7.02 -15.02 -0.65
C TYR A 221 7.46 -14.87 0.82
N TYR A 222 6.63 -15.43 1.69
CA TYR A 222 6.91 -15.70 3.11
C TYR A 222 6.06 -16.88 3.57
N GLY A 223 6.63 -17.78 4.37
CA GLY A 223 6.01 -19.07 4.72
C GLY A 223 5.90 -20.05 3.55
N TYR A 224 6.56 -19.72 2.44
CA TYR A 224 6.76 -20.56 1.25
C TYR A 224 8.22 -20.44 0.81
N ASP A 225 8.68 -21.39 -0.01
CA ASP A 225 9.93 -21.27 -0.76
C ASP A 225 9.69 -20.48 -2.07
N HIS A 226 10.75 -20.19 -2.82
CA HIS A 226 10.68 -19.49 -4.11
C HIS A 226 9.86 -20.23 -5.18
N ARG A 227 9.59 -21.52 -4.99
CA ARG A 227 8.78 -22.39 -5.89
C ARG A 227 7.32 -22.45 -5.46
N GLY A 228 6.98 -21.88 -4.32
CA GLY A 228 5.62 -21.89 -3.77
C GLY A 228 5.29 -23.14 -2.95
N ASN A 229 6.29 -23.91 -2.48
CA ASN A 229 6.08 -24.99 -1.53
C ASN A 229 5.99 -24.42 -0.10
N LYS A 230 5.05 -24.91 0.68
CA LYS A 230 4.81 -24.45 2.05
C LYS A 230 5.98 -24.81 2.97
N ILE A 231 6.50 -23.82 3.67
CA ILE A 231 7.53 -23.99 4.69
C ILE A 231 6.87 -24.08 6.06
N THR A 232 7.36 -25.01 6.88
CA THR A 232 6.95 -25.18 8.28
C THR A 232 8.13 -24.97 9.21
N GLY A 233 7.86 -24.42 10.41
CA GLY A 233 8.88 -24.14 11.40
C GLY A 233 9.62 -22.81 11.19
N LYS A 234 10.46 -22.47 12.18
CA LYS A 234 11.28 -21.25 12.14
C LYS A 234 12.42 -21.42 11.13
N GLN A 235 12.62 -20.38 10.34
CA GLN A 235 13.73 -20.29 9.39
C GLN A 235 14.81 -19.36 9.96
N SER A 236 16.07 -19.66 9.67
CA SER A 236 17.20 -18.83 10.07
C SER A 236 17.34 -17.64 9.12
N LEU A 237 17.36 -16.42 9.67
CA LEU A 237 17.59 -15.21 8.88
C LEU A 237 19.01 -15.22 8.27
N GLN A 238 20.00 -15.79 8.95
CA GLN A 238 21.35 -15.90 8.41
C GLN A 238 21.42 -16.87 7.22
N GLU A 239 20.67 -18.00 7.26
CA GLU A 239 20.56 -18.91 6.11
C GLU A 239 19.88 -18.25 4.92
N PHE A 240 18.85 -17.41 5.17
CA PHE A 240 18.25 -16.60 4.12
C PHE A 240 19.28 -15.67 3.47
N PHE A 241 20.07 -14.93 4.26
CA PHE A 241 21.09 -14.03 3.72
C PHE A 241 22.24 -14.77 3.03
N ASN A 242 22.62 -15.93 3.49
CA ASN A 242 23.68 -16.73 2.87
C ASN A 242 23.27 -17.33 1.51
N GLY A 243 22.01 -17.71 1.34
CA GLY A 243 21.50 -18.26 0.09
C GLY A 243 22.08 -19.64 -0.25
N THR A 244 21.88 -20.64 0.59
CA THR A 244 22.45 -21.98 0.38
C THR A 244 21.71 -22.75 -0.71
N ASN A 245 22.44 -23.35 -1.66
CA ASN A 245 21.88 -24.15 -2.77
C ASN A 245 20.80 -23.43 -3.61
N GLY A 246 20.94 -22.13 -3.81
CA GLY A 246 19.97 -21.32 -4.55
C GLY A 246 18.64 -21.10 -3.85
N GLN A 247 18.57 -21.38 -2.54
CA GLN A 247 17.36 -21.21 -1.74
C GLN A 247 17.51 -20.06 -0.75
N ARG A 248 16.42 -19.28 -0.58
CA ARG A 248 16.30 -18.20 0.40
C ARG A 248 14.97 -18.34 1.13
N ASN A 249 14.91 -19.26 2.08
CA ASN A 249 13.68 -19.60 2.75
C ASN A 249 13.31 -18.56 3.83
N ILE A 250 12.06 -18.12 3.84
CA ILE A 250 11.48 -17.20 4.81
C ILE A 250 10.31 -17.90 5.51
N GLY A 251 10.28 -17.86 6.84
CA GLY A 251 9.18 -18.40 7.64
C GLY A 251 7.86 -17.62 7.46
N ALA A 252 6.79 -18.17 7.99
CA ALA A 252 5.51 -17.46 8.09
C ALA A 252 5.66 -16.22 8.99
N TRP A 253 4.87 -15.19 8.74
CA TRP A 253 4.78 -14.05 9.64
C TRP A 253 3.71 -14.31 10.71
N GLU A 254 4.13 -14.29 11.99
CA GLU A 254 3.32 -14.77 13.12
C GLU A 254 3.22 -13.73 14.25
N PRO A 255 2.65 -12.53 14.00
CA PRO A 255 2.51 -11.52 15.02
C PRO A 255 1.57 -11.97 16.15
N ILE A 256 1.93 -11.59 17.38
CA ILE A 256 1.22 -11.95 18.61
C ILE A 256 0.69 -10.68 19.26
N TYR A 257 -0.51 -10.78 19.77
CA TYR A 257 -1.16 -9.75 20.56
C TYR A 257 -1.77 -10.34 21.82
N ALA A 258 -1.54 -9.69 22.95
CA ALA A 258 -2.16 -10.03 24.21
C ALA A 258 -2.64 -8.77 24.91
N ALA A 259 -3.77 -8.83 25.56
CA ALA A 259 -4.34 -7.71 26.28
C ALA A 259 -5.04 -8.14 27.56
N GLY A 260 -4.96 -7.29 28.57
CA GLY A 260 -5.73 -7.42 29.81
C GLY A 260 -6.36 -6.08 30.18
N TYR A 261 -7.53 -6.11 30.76
CA TYR A 261 -8.18 -4.90 31.25
C TYR A 261 -8.98 -5.13 32.52
N ILE A 262 -9.11 -4.06 33.28
CA ILE A 262 -10.03 -3.92 34.38
C ILE A 262 -10.83 -2.64 34.20
N GLN A 263 -12.13 -2.71 34.47
CA GLN A 263 -13.06 -1.58 34.41
C GLN A 263 -14.01 -1.66 35.61
N ASP A 264 -14.29 -0.52 36.21
CA ASP A 264 -15.31 -0.35 37.25
C ASP A 264 -16.29 0.74 36.87
N LYS A 265 -17.55 0.39 36.85
CA LYS A 265 -18.66 1.35 36.76
C LYS A 265 -19.31 1.47 38.14
N PHE A 266 -19.23 2.64 38.74
CA PHE A 266 -19.77 2.87 40.07
C PHE A 266 -20.56 4.18 40.20
N TYR A 267 -21.41 4.20 41.19
CA TYR A 267 -22.28 5.33 41.51
C TYR A 267 -21.81 6.00 42.79
N PHE A 268 -21.53 7.30 42.70
CA PHE A 268 -21.22 8.13 43.84
C PHE A 268 -22.21 9.31 43.90
N ASN A 269 -23.19 9.23 44.79
CA ASN A 269 -24.38 10.08 44.78
C ASN A 269 -25.08 10.01 43.39
N ASP A 270 -25.26 11.18 42.75
CA ASP A 270 -25.86 11.27 41.41
C ASP A 270 -24.83 11.11 40.25
N LEU A 271 -23.54 10.99 40.58
CA LEU A 271 -22.49 10.82 39.61
C LEU A 271 -22.34 9.36 39.24
N ILE A 272 -22.20 9.11 37.93
CA ILE A 272 -21.85 7.79 37.38
C ILE A 272 -20.44 7.86 36.84
N PHE A 273 -19.56 7.04 37.42
CA PHE A 273 -18.19 6.89 36.95
C PHE A 273 -18.02 5.58 36.19
N ASN A 274 -17.22 5.62 35.14
CA ASN A 274 -16.73 4.46 34.45
C ASN A 274 -15.23 4.64 34.27
N ILE A 275 -14.45 3.92 35.06
CA ILE A 275 -13.00 4.04 35.12
C ILE A 275 -12.41 2.68 34.79
N GLY A 276 -11.45 2.65 33.90
CA GLY A 276 -10.77 1.42 33.52
C GLY A 276 -9.36 1.65 33.00
N VAL A 277 -8.61 0.60 32.97
CA VAL A 277 -7.30 0.55 32.34
C VAL A 277 -7.20 -0.73 31.52
N ARG A 278 -6.70 -0.58 30.31
CA ARG A 278 -6.36 -1.68 29.42
C ARG A 278 -4.85 -1.63 29.15
N VAL A 279 -4.22 -2.77 29.17
CA VAL A 279 -2.81 -2.95 28.83
C VAL A 279 -2.71 -3.91 27.67
N ASP A 280 -2.15 -3.44 26.57
CA ASP A 280 -1.93 -4.23 25.36
C ASP A 280 -0.44 -4.50 25.17
N ARG A 281 -0.10 -5.74 24.82
CA ARG A 281 1.23 -6.16 24.39
C ARG A 281 1.17 -6.53 22.92
N PHE A 282 1.93 -5.80 22.11
CA PHE A 282 2.10 -6.04 20.69
C PHE A 282 3.47 -6.65 20.43
N ASP A 283 3.52 -7.76 19.73
CA ASP A 283 4.73 -8.47 19.37
C ASP A 283 4.72 -8.81 17.89
N GLY A 284 5.63 -8.20 17.11
CA GLY A 284 5.76 -8.47 15.68
C GLY A 284 6.30 -9.86 15.38
N ASN A 285 6.94 -10.51 16.36
CA ASN A 285 7.58 -11.82 16.26
C ASN A 285 8.46 -11.95 14.99
N GLN A 286 9.28 -10.95 14.78
CA GLN A 286 10.15 -10.80 13.60
C GLN A 286 11.42 -10.04 13.98
N GLN A 287 12.40 -10.03 13.08
CA GLN A 287 13.65 -9.29 13.29
C GLN A 287 13.63 -7.99 12.48
N GLY A 288 14.19 -6.91 13.05
CA GLY A 288 14.37 -5.63 12.41
C GLY A 288 15.80 -5.11 12.62
N LEU A 289 16.18 -4.07 11.89
CA LEU A 289 17.49 -3.44 12.05
C LEU A 289 17.66 -2.91 13.47
N LYS A 290 18.85 -3.12 14.05
CA LYS A 290 19.24 -2.51 15.35
C LYS A 290 19.29 -0.99 15.23
N ASP A 291 19.82 -0.53 14.13
CA ASP A 291 19.98 0.87 13.79
C ASP A 291 19.50 1.10 12.35
N PRO A 292 18.49 1.95 12.11
CA PRO A 292 17.93 2.16 10.78
C PRO A 292 18.91 2.79 9.78
N TYR A 293 20.03 3.36 10.27
CA TYR A 293 21.11 3.90 9.42
C TYR A 293 22.14 2.84 9.02
N LEU A 294 22.07 1.62 9.56
CA LEU A 294 23.08 0.58 9.36
C LEU A 294 22.47 -0.70 8.85
N LEU A 295 22.58 -0.94 7.55
CA LEU A 295 22.22 -2.23 6.95
C LEU A 295 23.25 -3.32 7.28
N TYR A 296 24.50 -2.91 7.48
CA TYR A 296 25.63 -3.77 7.83
C TYR A 296 26.19 -3.40 9.19
N SER A 297 26.71 -4.38 9.93
CA SER A 297 27.51 -4.12 11.12
C SER A 297 28.65 -3.19 10.82
N SER A 298 28.82 -2.16 11.63
CA SER A 298 29.83 -1.11 11.42
C SER A 298 30.71 -0.92 12.64
N TYR A 299 31.92 -0.44 12.40
CA TYR A 299 32.87 -0.17 13.48
C TYR A 299 32.48 1.06 14.30
N THR A 300 32.77 0.98 15.59
CA THR A 300 32.60 2.09 16.55
C THR A 300 33.91 2.83 16.82
N ALA A 301 33.79 4.03 17.35
CA ALA A 301 34.95 4.83 17.74
C ALA A 301 35.82 4.13 18.79
N GLY A 302 35.22 3.40 19.72
CA GLY A 302 35.94 2.60 20.73
C GLY A 302 36.79 1.48 20.11
N GLU A 303 36.28 0.80 19.10
CA GLU A 303 37.02 -0.24 18.37
C GLU A 303 38.25 0.34 17.63
N LEU A 304 38.10 1.54 17.03
CA LEU A 304 39.22 2.22 16.38
C LEU A 304 40.25 2.72 17.39
N ARG A 305 39.83 3.24 18.56
CA ARG A 305 40.74 3.57 19.65
C ARG A 305 41.54 2.38 20.13
N ALA A 306 40.88 1.23 20.30
CA ALA A 306 41.54 -0.03 20.67
C ALA A 306 42.57 -0.47 19.60
N ALA A 307 42.32 -0.14 18.33
CA ALA A 307 43.31 -0.34 17.23
C ALA A 307 44.38 0.75 17.15
N GLY A 308 44.45 1.69 18.11
CA GLY A 308 45.48 2.71 18.17
C GLY A 308 45.20 4.00 17.39
N ARG A 309 43.94 4.19 16.91
CA ARG A 309 43.56 5.43 16.21
C ARG A 309 43.29 6.55 17.21
N ASP A 310 43.84 7.73 16.91
CA ASP A 310 43.60 8.95 17.71
C ASP A 310 42.21 9.53 17.37
N ILE A 311 41.28 9.44 18.31
CA ILE A 311 39.93 10.00 18.18
C ILE A 311 39.66 10.87 19.40
N VAL A 312 39.19 12.10 19.16
CA VAL A 312 38.96 13.11 20.20
C VAL A 312 38.04 12.57 21.32
N SER A 313 38.34 12.96 22.55
CA SER A 313 37.68 12.41 23.76
C SER A 313 36.18 12.75 23.89
N THR A 314 35.73 13.75 23.14
CA THR A 314 34.29 14.14 23.07
C THR A 314 33.42 13.11 22.35
N ILE A 315 34.03 12.23 21.54
CA ILE A 315 33.33 11.17 20.83
C ILE A 315 33.20 9.94 21.75
N GLY A 316 31.97 9.44 21.95
CA GLY A 316 31.71 8.23 22.74
C GLY A 316 32.24 6.98 22.06
N ASP A 317 32.56 5.95 22.85
CA ASP A 317 33.09 4.68 22.32
C ASP A 317 32.05 3.91 21.49
N ASP A 318 30.78 4.15 21.73
CA ASP A 318 29.63 3.55 21.02
C ASP A 318 29.25 4.27 19.72
N TYR A 319 29.92 5.41 19.39
CA TYR A 319 29.60 6.17 18.19
C TYR A 319 30.07 5.44 16.93
N ILE A 320 29.21 5.39 15.91
CA ILE A 320 29.52 4.79 14.62
C ILE A 320 30.49 5.69 13.85
N VAL A 321 31.48 5.07 13.25
CA VAL A 321 32.50 5.73 12.44
C VAL A 321 32.05 5.82 10.99
N TYR A 322 32.22 6.99 10.38
CA TYR A 322 32.00 7.26 8.97
C TYR A 322 33.30 7.61 8.28
N VAL A 323 33.47 7.08 7.05
CA VAL A 323 34.76 7.14 6.31
C VAL A 323 34.58 7.73 4.91
N ASP A 324 35.70 8.10 4.25
CA ASP A 324 35.70 8.66 2.91
C ASP A 324 35.25 7.62 1.87
N LYS A 325 35.91 6.46 1.87
CA LYS A 325 35.67 5.37 0.93
C LYS A 325 35.99 4.01 1.59
N LEU A 326 35.42 2.96 1.03
CA LEU A 326 35.69 1.57 1.39
C LEU A 326 36.09 0.76 0.14
N SER A 327 36.94 -0.23 0.36
CA SER A 327 37.37 -1.21 -0.65
C SER A 327 37.77 -2.50 0.05
N SER A 328 38.10 -3.53 -0.71
CA SER A 328 38.66 -4.80 -0.21
C SER A 328 39.92 -4.64 0.64
N ASN A 329 40.65 -3.55 0.45
CA ASN A 329 41.90 -3.23 1.20
C ASN A 329 41.69 -2.33 2.40
N SER A 330 40.45 -1.95 2.74
CA SER A 330 40.15 -1.10 3.89
C SER A 330 40.39 -1.84 5.22
N SER A 331 41.09 -1.21 6.13
CA SER A 331 41.40 -1.74 7.46
C SER A 331 41.24 -0.67 8.52
N LEU A 332 41.25 -1.07 9.81
CA LEU A 332 41.19 -0.15 10.93
C LEU A 332 42.30 0.89 10.92
N GLU A 333 43.46 0.58 10.32
CA GLU A 333 44.64 1.42 10.30
C GLU A 333 44.64 2.45 9.15
N ASN A 334 44.02 2.10 7.98
CA ASN A 334 44.21 2.87 6.74
C ASN A 334 43.02 3.70 6.28
N VAL A 335 41.83 3.55 6.90
CA VAL A 335 40.63 4.31 6.49
C VAL A 335 40.76 5.80 6.86
N ASP A 336 40.25 6.66 5.99
CA ASP A 336 40.13 8.09 6.23
C ASP A 336 38.78 8.40 6.91
N ILE A 337 38.84 8.80 8.19
CA ILE A 337 37.68 9.08 9.02
C ILE A 337 37.10 10.45 8.64
N ARG A 338 35.81 10.54 8.36
CA ARG A 338 35.09 11.77 8.02
C ARG A 338 34.26 12.31 9.18
N GLY A 339 33.80 11.44 10.06
CA GLY A 339 32.98 11.82 11.22
C GLY A 339 32.37 10.63 11.98
N PHE A 340 31.46 10.97 12.86
CA PHE A 340 30.84 10.00 13.79
C PHE A 340 29.35 10.28 13.96
N ARG A 341 28.61 9.26 14.36
CA ARG A 341 27.19 9.40 14.73
C ARG A 341 26.88 8.69 16.06
N ASN A 342 26.24 9.43 16.96
CA ASN A 342 25.66 8.87 18.17
C ASN A 342 24.37 8.13 17.81
N GLN A 343 24.34 6.81 18.03
CA GLN A 343 23.16 5.98 17.72
C GLN A 343 21.92 6.37 18.52
N ASN A 344 22.08 6.70 19.80
CA ASN A 344 20.96 6.97 20.71
C ASN A 344 20.23 8.30 20.43
N GLY A 345 20.94 9.29 19.87
CA GLY A 345 20.36 10.61 19.59
C GLY A 345 20.34 10.99 18.12
N ASN A 346 20.91 10.16 17.23
CA ASN A 346 21.13 10.46 15.81
C ASN A 346 21.86 11.80 15.62
N VAL A 347 22.76 12.14 16.55
CA VAL A 347 23.58 13.35 16.47
C VAL A 347 24.86 13.03 15.72
N TRP A 348 25.17 13.88 14.75
CA TRP A 348 26.31 13.74 13.85
C TRP A 348 27.44 14.64 14.27
N TYR A 349 28.68 14.19 14.13
CA TYR A 349 29.88 14.87 14.55
C TYR A 349 30.95 14.82 13.46
N ASN A 350 31.68 15.90 13.28
CA ASN A 350 32.89 15.90 12.45
C ASN A 350 34.06 15.24 13.17
N VAL A 351 35.20 15.13 12.51
CA VAL A 351 36.43 14.52 13.07
C VAL A 351 36.98 15.27 14.31
N ASN A 352 36.64 16.54 14.48
CA ASN A 352 37.04 17.34 15.64
C ASN A 352 36.10 17.16 16.84
N GLY A 353 35.04 16.36 16.70
CA GLY A 353 34.02 16.15 17.74
C GLY A 353 32.99 17.26 17.86
N GLU A 354 32.88 18.12 16.85
CA GLU A 354 31.87 19.18 16.78
C GLU A 354 30.57 18.63 16.13
N VAL A 355 29.44 19.05 16.67
CA VAL A 355 28.13 18.66 16.13
C VAL A 355 27.90 19.30 14.76
N VAL A 356 27.51 18.49 13.77
CA VAL A 356 27.09 18.95 12.45
C VAL A 356 25.59 18.81 12.31
N SER A 357 24.94 19.81 11.72
CA SER A 357 23.50 19.84 11.56
C SER A 357 23.05 19.08 10.30
N ASN A 358 23.90 18.98 9.30
CA ASN A 358 23.66 18.26 8.07
C ASN A 358 24.59 17.04 7.98
N PRO A 359 24.06 15.81 7.96
CA PRO A 359 24.88 14.61 7.83
C PRO A 359 25.81 14.63 6.61
N ASN A 360 25.42 15.32 5.53
CA ASN A 360 26.25 15.43 4.32
C ASN A 360 27.53 16.20 4.53
N ASP A 361 27.68 16.96 5.62
CA ASP A 361 28.94 17.68 5.95
C ASP A 361 30.08 16.71 6.27
N ILE A 362 29.78 15.45 6.60
CA ILE A 362 30.78 14.39 6.81
C ILE A 362 30.82 13.39 5.64
N SER A 363 30.23 13.74 4.50
CA SER A 363 30.32 12.92 3.29
C SER A 363 31.76 12.91 2.75
N GLY A 364 32.15 11.74 2.26
CA GLY A 364 33.41 11.58 1.52
C GLY A 364 33.20 11.68 0.01
N SER A 365 34.08 11.01 -0.72
CA SER A 365 34.06 10.91 -2.20
C SER A 365 32.78 10.20 -2.75
N SER A 366 32.06 9.47 -1.92
CA SER A 366 30.78 8.86 -2.27
C SER A 366 29.62 9.86 -2.37
N GLY A 367 29.81 11.11 -1.89
CA GLY A 367 28.74 12.12 -1.85
C GLY A 367 27.71 11.94 -0.75
N GLN A 368 27.82 10.88 0.06
CA GLN A 368 26.99 10.60 1.22
C GLN A 368 27.83 10.09 2.40
N PRO A 369 27.38 10.23 3.66
CA PRO A 369 28.04 9.62 4.79
C PRO A 369 28.14 8.10 4.64
N LEU A 370 29.33 7.54 4.66
CA LEU A 370 29.60 6.12 4.46
C LEU A 370 30.02 5.47 5.78
N PRO A 371 29.20 4.59 6.42
CA PRO A 371 29.58 3.90 7.63
C PRO A 371 30.73 2.93 7.40
N PHE A 372 31.68 2.84 8.33
CA PHE A 372 32.79 1.91 8.25
C PHE A 372 32.30 0.48 8.56
N ARG A 373 32.00 -0.27 7.53
CA ARG A 373 31.39 -1.61 7.57
C ARG A 373 32.38 -2.67 8.03
N LYS A 374 31.88 -3.67 8.79
CA LYS A 374 32.63 -4.85 9.23
C LYS A 374 32.49 -5.98 8.19
N GLY A 375 33.45 -6.91 8.23
CA GLY A 375 33.48 -8.12 7.38
C GLY A 375 34.43 -8.02 6.21
N GLU A 376 34.45 -9.06 5.39
CA GLU A 376 35.20 -9.07 4.13
C GLU A 376 34.50 -8.18 3.11
N LEU A 377 35.18 -7.13 2.71
CA LEU A 377 34.64 -6.15 1.76
C LEU A 377 35.05 -6.48 0.33
N SER A 378 34.13 -6.24 -0.60
CA SER A 378 34.41 -6.25 -2.05
C SER A 378 35.26 -5.05 -2.46
N GLU A 379 35.66 -4.99 -3.71
CA GLU A 379 36.35 -3.81 -4.26
C GLU A 379 35.52 -2.53 -4.19
N THR A 380 34.20 -2.68 -4.19
CA THR A 380 33.24 -1.57 -4.03
C THR A 380 32.94 -1.22 -2.55
N GLY A 381 33.58 -1.90 -1.60
CA GLY A 381 33.40 -1.65 -0.16
C GLY A 381 32.14 -2.24 0.44
N LEU A 382 31.50 -3.18 -0.26
CA LEU A 382 30.31 -3.87 0.24
C LEU A 382 30.71 -5.21 0.87
N PRO A 383 30.16 -5.57 2.05
CA PRO A 383 30.32 -6.90 2.61
C PRO A 383 29.73 -7.96 1.67
N SER A 384 30.39 -9.09 1.55
CA SER A 384 29.96 -10.20 0.69
C SER A 384 28.63 -10.81 1.15
N VAL A 385 28.30 -10.69 2.44
CA VAL A 385 27.06 -11.23 3.05
C VAL A 385 26.55 -10.24 4.11
N ILE A 386 25.22 -10.07 4.17
CA ILE A 386 24.57 -9.34 5.26
C ILE A 386 24.65 -10.19 6.54
N SER A 387 25.26 -9.65 7.59
CA SER A 387 25.29 -10.31 8.90
C SER A 387 23.99 -10.05 9.67
N THR A 388 23.45 -11.08 10.30
CA THR A 388 22.33 -10.93 11.25
C THR A 388 22.69 -10.11 12.48
N ASP A 389 23.98 -9.80 12.71
CA ASP A 389 24.41 -8.87 13.77
C ASP A 389 23.85 -7.46 13.61
N ALA A 390 23.48 -7.05 12.39
CA ALA A 390 22.79 -5.79 12.15
C ALA A 390 21.31 -5.82 12.57
N PHE A 391 20.76 -6.99 12.89
CA PHE A 391 19.36 -7.20 13.23
C PHE A 391 19.16 -7.51 14.71
N LYS A 392 17.97 -7.26 15.21
CA LYS A 392 17.51 -7.66 16.54
C LYS A 392 16.07 -8.16 16.47
N ASP A 393 15.70 -9.01 17.43
CA ASP A 393 14.29 -9.39 17.59
C ASP A 393 13.44 -8.17 17.94
N TYR A 394 12.19 -8.18 17.48
CA TYR A 394 11.24 -7.14 17.82
C TYR A 394 11.04 -7.04 19.34
N GLU A 395 11.20 -5.85 19.86
CA GLU A 395 10.91 -5.57 21.27
C GLU A 395 9.40 -5.37 21.46
N PRO A 396 8.71 -6.31 22.17
CA PRO A 396 7.28 -6.20 22.35
C PRO A 396 6.87 -4.86 22.96
N GLN A 397 5.96 -4.17 22.31
CA GLN A 397 5.46 -2.87 22.75
C GLN A 397 4.33 -3.05 23.75
N ILE A 398 4.45 -2.43 24.91
CA ILE A 398 3.41 -2.41 25.95
C ILE A 398 2.77 -1.04 25.93
N VAL A 399 1.45 -0.98 25.75
CA VAL A 399 0.67 0.25 25.74
C VAL A 399 -0.36 0.21 26.85
N VAL A 400 -0.30 1.21 27.74
CA VAL A 400 -1.28 1.40 28.80
C VAL A 400 -2.33 2.39 28.31
N MET A 401 -3.60 1.99 28.36
CA MET A 401 -4.74 2.73 27.84
C MET A 401 -5.77 3.01 28.95
N PRO A 402 -5.62 4.10 29.69
CA PRO A 402 -6.62 4.53 30.66
C PRO A 402 -7.90 5.00 29.95
N ARG A 403 -9.04 4.73 30.60
CA ARG A 403 -10.36 5.21 30.21
C ARG A 403 -11.07 5.76 31.43
N ILE A 404 -11.51 6.99 31.36
CA ILE A 404 -12.25 7.65 32.41
C ILE A 404 -13.45 8.32 31.76
N ALA A 405 -14.64 7.95 32.20
CA ALA A 405 -15.86 8.65 31.80
C ALA A 405 -16.70 8.91 33.04
N PHE A 406 -17.28 10.07 33.09
CA PHE A 406 -18.28 10.35 34.09
C PHE A 406 -19.51 11.02 33.47
N SER A 407 -20.63 10.78 34.10
CA SER A 407 -21.92 11.33 33.72
C SER A 407 -22.58 11.93 34.97
N PHE A 408 -23.05 13.14 34.83
CA PHE A 408 -23.71 13.90 35.90
C PHE A 408 -25.10 14.36 35.43
N PRO A 409 -26.18 13.80 35.97
CA PRO A 409 -27.52 14.30 35.76
C PRO A 409 -27.69 15.64 36.48
N VAL A 410 -27.66 16.74 35.72
CA VAL A 410 -27.86 18.12 36.25
C VAL A 410 -29.29 18.30 36.69
N SER A 411 -30.23 17.62 36.04
CA SER A 411 -31.65 17.57 36.37
C SER A 411 -32.26 16.28 35.76
N ASP A 412 -33.55 16.04 36.04
CA ASP A 412 -34.31 14.94 35.43
C ASP A 412 -34.33 14.98 33.86
N LYS A 413 -33.98 16.15 33.30
CA LYS A 413 -34.05 16.39 31.86
C LYS A 413 -32.71 16.73 31.24
N SER A 414 -31.66 16.88 32.03
CA SER A 414 -30.35 17.30 31.52
C SER A 414 -29.21 16.48 32.12
N GLU A 415 -28.27 16.09 31.31
CA GLU A 415 -27.10 15.28 31.66
C GLU A 415 -25.85 15.90 31.08
N PHE A 416 -24.83 16.03 31.88
CA PHE A 416 -23.47 16.37 31.45
C PHE A 416 -22.61 15.11 31.42
N LYS A 417 -21.78 14.97 30.38
CA LYS A 417 -20.87 13.84 30.19
C LYS A 417 -19.46 14.36 29.91
N ALA A 418 -18.46 13.69 30.47
CA ALA A 418 -17.08 13.91 30.07
C ALA A 418 -16.37 12.57 29.95
N SER A 419 -15.48 12.45 28.97
CA SER A 419 -14.66 11.28 28.82
C SER A 419 -13.23 11.62 28.39
N TYR A 420 -12.33 10.81 28.86
CA TYR A 420 -10.94 10.75 28.46
C TYR A 420 -10.56 9.31 28.19
N ASP A 421 -10.05 9.02 27.01
CA ASP A 421 -9.57 7.69 26.68
C ASP A 421 -8.31 7.71 25.82
N VAL A 422 -7.49 6.68 26.00
CA VAL A 422 -6.34 6.38 25.18
C VAL A 422 -6.60 5.08 24.45
N ILE A 423 -6.36 5.06 23.15
CA ILE A 423 -6.52 3.90 22.28
C ILE A 423 -5.22 3.68 21.51
N ALA A 424 -4.77 2.44 21.39
CA ALA A 424 -3.64 2.06 20.54
C ALA A 424 -4.13 1.35 19.28
N ARG A 425 -3.45 1.59 18.16
CA ARG A 425 -3.69 0.90 16.90
C ARG A 425 -2.41 0.28 16.38
N ARG A 426 -2.44 -1.00 16.05
CA ARG A 426 -1.31 -1.73 15.45
C ARG A 426 -0.92 -1.12 14.09
N PRO A 427 0.40 -1.13 13.74
CA PRO A 427 0.84 -0.78 12.38
C PRO A 427 0.20 -1.69 11.34
N GLY A 428 -0.04 -1.18 10.14
CA GLY A 428 -0.49 -1.99 9.01
C GLY A 428 0.61 -2.93 8.52
N ALA A 429 0.26 -4.14 8.08
CA ALA A 429 1.20 -5.15 7.61
C ALA A 429 2.15 -4.61 6.50
N GLY A 430 1.64 -3.83 5.56
CA GLY A 430 2.44 -3.27 4.46
C GLY A 430 3.56 -2.31 4.89
N TYR A 431 3.58 -1.86 6.14
CA TYR A 431 4.65 -1.03 6.70
C TYR A 431 5.50 -1.78 7.74
N TRP A 432 4.92 -2.76 8.40
CA TRP A 432 5.44 -3.41 9.60
C TRP A 432 6.01 -4.80 9.39
N GLN A 433 5.46 -5.59 8.45
CA GLN A 433 5.97 -6.91 8.12
C GLN A 433 7.37 -6.79 7.50
N ALA A 434 8.34 -7.55 8.02
CA ALA A 434 9.70 -7.56 7.51
C ALA A 434 9.74 -8.07 6.06
N ASP A 435 10.33 -7.29 5.17
CA ASP A 435 10.68 -7.69 3.81
C ASP A 435 12.19 -7.88 3.69
N TYR A 436 12.66 -9.07 4.08
CA TYR A 436 14.09 -9.39 4.10
C TYR A 436 14.72 -9.42 2.70
N ALA A 437 13.92 -9.69 1.67
CA ALA A 437 14.40 -9.64 0.29
C ALA A 437 14.77 -8.21 -0.13
N SER A 438 13.96 -7.23 0.25
CA SER A 438 14.28 -5.82 0.00
C SER A 438 15.54 -5.36 0.72
N TYR A 439 15.85 -5.88 1.92
CA TYR A 439 17.15 -5.62 2.57
C TYR A 439 18.31 -6.26 1.81
N LEU A 440 18.15 -7.52 1.37
CA LEU A 440 19.20 -8.26 0.66
C LEU A 440 19.57 -7.62 -0.68
N TYR A 441 18.58 -7.10 -1.40
CA TYR A 441 18.77 -6.55 -2.75
C TYR A 441 18.71 -5.02 -2.82
N MET A 442 18.81 -4.32 -1.68
CA MET A 442 18.66 -2.87 -1.61
C MET A 442 19.59 -2.11 -2.57
N GLU A 443 20.81 -2.59 -2.75
CA GLU A 443 21.81 -1.96 -3.64
C GLU A 443 21.41 -2.01 -5.12
N LYS A 444 20.60 -2.99 -5.51
CA LYS A 444 20.12 -3.20 -6.87
C LYS A 444 18.72 -2.61 -7.12
N MET A 445 17.98 -2.29 -6.04
CA MET A 445 16.61 -1.78 -6.08
C MET A 445 16.61 -0.28 -5.73
N SER A 446 16.81 0.59 -6.71
CA SER A 446 16.80 2.04 -6.46
C SER A 446 15.40 2.58 -6.13
N GLY A 447 15.30 3.36 -5.05
CA GLY A 447 14.12 4.17 -4.73
C GLY A 447 12.96 3.42 -4.06
N ALA A 448 13.14 2.16 -3.64
CA ALA A 448 12.14 1.44 -2.87
C ALA A 448 12.10 1.93 -1.40
N ALA A 449 10.90 2.00 -0.82
CA ALA A 449 10.74 2.21 0.61
C ALA A 449 10.72 0.86 1.33
N LEU A 450 11.70 0.64 2.22
CA LEU A 450 11.76 -0.59 3.01
C LEU A 450 10.72 -0.57 4.14
N THR A 451 10.11 -1.71 4.40
CA THR A 451 9.27 -1.89 5.59
C THR A 451 10.11 -1.78 6.87
N ASN A 452 9.50 -1.32 7.95
CA ASN A 452 10.19 -1.23 9.24
C ASN A 452 9.54 -2.16 10.26
N PRO A 453 10.17 -3.30 10.56
CA PRO A 453 9.69 -4.23 11.58
C PRO A 453 9.63 -3.66 13.00
N ASN A 454 10.34 -2.56 13.28
CA ASN A 454 10.41 -1.94 14.60
C ASN A 454 9.33 -0.90 14.89
N LEU A 455 8.35 -0.72 13.99
CA LEU A 455 7.27 0.26 14.16
C LEU A 455 6.47 -0.01 15.44
N LYS A 456 6.12 1.10 16.11
CA LYS A 456 5.30 1.12 17.32
C LYS A 456 3.83 1.29 16.97
N PRO A 457 2.90 0.86 17.85
CA PRO A 457 1.50 1.18 17.71
C PRO A 457 1.25 2.69 17.78
N GLU A 458 0.35 3.18 16.92
CA GLU A 458 -0.14 4.55 16.97
C GLU A 458 -1.00 4.74 18.21
N LYS A 459 -0.94 5.93 18.84
CA LYS A 459 -1.71 6.28 20.04
C LYS A 459 -2.70 7.39 19.73
N ILE A 460 -3.96 7.16 20.08
CA ILE A 460 -5.05 8.12 19.97
C ILE A 460 -5.48 8.50 21.38
N THR A 461 -5.35 9.77 21.73
CA THR A 461 -5.92 10.33 22.96
C THR A 461 -7.16 11.13 22.61
N ASN A 462 -8.28 10.81 23.23
CA ASN A 462 -9.58 11.42 22.99
C ASN A 462 -10.09 12.11 24.25
N TYR A 463 -10.56 13.34 24.10
CA TYR A 463 -11.23 14.15 25.13
C TYR A 463 -12.59 14.54 24.59
N GLU A 464 -13.64 14.24 25.34
CA GLU A 464 -15.01 14.59 24.97
C GLU A 464 -15.76 15.24 26.13
N LEU A 465 -16.50 16.30 25.82
CA LEU A 465 -17.43 16.95 26.72
C LEU A 465 -18.80 16.99 26.05
N GLY A 466 -19.80 16.39 26.70
CA GLY A 466 -21.14 16.27 26.16
C GLY A 466 -22.16 16.87 27.11
N PHE A 467 -23.19 17.50 26.54
CA PHE A 467 -24.38 17.92 27.24
C PHE A 467 -25.61 17.41 26.48
N GLN A 468 -26.52 16.81 27.20
CA GLN A 468 -27.77 16.30 26.64
C GLN A 468 -28.96 16.91 27.39
N GLN A 469 -29.93 17.41 26.63
CA GLN A 469 -31.16 18.00 27.15
C GLN A 469 -32.38 17.28 26.60
N VAL A 470 -33.22 16.76 27.45
CA VAL A 470 -34.54 16.25 27.10
C VAL A 470 -35.45 17.44 26.84
N LEU A 471 -35.96 17.56 25.61
CA LEU A 471 -36.87 18.64 25.20
C LEU A 471 -38.34 18.26 25.44
N SER A 472 -38.67 17.00 25.25
CA SER A 472 -39.99 16.44 25.48
C SER A 472 -39.89 14.98 25.91
N SER A 473 -41.01 14.35 26.24
CA SER A 473 -41.05 12.90 26.54
C SER A 473 -40.49 12.01 25.42
N SER A 474 -40.38 12.53 24.20
CA SER A 474 -39.93 11.77 23.01
C SER A 474 -38.75 12.41 22.30
N SER A 475 -38.26 13.57 22.70
CA SER A 475 -37.17 14.24 21.99
C SER A 475 -36.06 14.73 22.92
N ALA A 476 -34.83 14.65 22.43
CA ALA A 476 -33.63 15.11 23.10
C ALA A 476 -32.69 15.85 22.13
N LEU A 477 -31.96 16.83 22.65
CA LEU A 477 -30.89 17.54 22.00
C LEU A 477 -29.58 17.23 22.71
N GLY A 478 -28.53 16.85 21.96
CA GLY A 478 -27.18 16.65 22.47
C GLY A 478 -26.19 17.60 21.81
N ILE A 479 -25.21 18.06 22.57
CA ILE A 479 -24.06 18.80 22.06
C ILE A 479 -22.83 18.13 22.63
N THR A 480 -21.90 17.68 21.76
CA THR A 480 -20.64 17.04 22.17
C THR A 480 -19.47 17.76 21.51
N ALA A 481 -18.61 18.35 22.31
CA ALA A 481 -17.33 18.88 21.86
C ALA A 481 -16.24 17.80 22.05
N TYR A 482 -15.32 17.70 21.11
CA TYR A 482 -14.24 16.72 21.19
C TYR A 482 -12.91 17.26 20.69
N TYR A 483 -11.84 16.72 21.27
CA TYR A 483 -10.46 16.93 20.86
C TYR A 483 -9.75 15.58 20.81
N LYS A 484 -9.26 15.21 19.63
CA LYS A 484 -8.52 13.94 19.39
C LYS A 484 -7.12 14.27 18.97
N GLN A 485 -6.14 13.65 19.61
CA GLN A 485 -4.74 13.73 19.23
C GLN A 485 -4.24 12.33 18.91
N THR A 486 -3.74 12.12 17.69
CA THR A 486 -3.06 10.89 17.29
C THR A 486 -1.57 11.17 17.20
N ARG A 487 -0.77 10.35 17.83
CA ARG A 487 0.69 10.39 17.83
C ARG A 487 1.26 9.08 17.31
N ASP A 488 2.55 9.08 17.04
CA ASP A 488 3.29 7.93 16.54
C ASP A 488 2.73 7.41 15.19
N LEU A 489 2.16 8.31 14.37
CA LEU A 489 1.71 7.98 13.03
C LEU A 489 2.89 7.69 12.11
N ILE A 490 2.70 6.73 11.24
CA ILE A 490 3.74 6.25 10.33
C ILE A 490 4.00 7.27 9.24
N ALA A 491 5.28 7.64 9.08
CA ALA A 491 5.79 8.50 8.02
C ALA A 491 6.90 7.81 7.24
N LEU A 492 7.06 8.19 5.97
CA LEU A 492 8.23 7.81 5.18
C LEU A 492 9.39 8.73 5.56
N VAL A 493 10.55 8.15 5.85
CA VAL A 493 11.76 8.85 6.30
C VAL A 493 12.95 8.41 5.44
N GLN A 494 13.82 9.34 5.13
CA GLN A 494 15.11 9.03 4.51
C GLN A 494 16.16 8.78 5.58
N TYR A 495 16.94 7.72 5.42
CA TYR A 495 18.10 7.40 6.22
C TYR A 495 19.36 7.58 5.39
N VAL A 496 20.14 8.61 5.71
CA VAL A 496 21.37 8.94 5.00
C VAL A 496 22.49 8.00 5.45
N GLY A 497 23.28 7.48 4.50
CA GLY A 497 24.46 6.66 4.80
C GLY A 497 24.19 5.17 5.05
N ALA A 498 22.96 4.71 4.95
CA ALA A 498 22.67 3.26 5.01
C ALA A 498 23.19 2.53 3.74
N ASP A 499 23.02 3.16 2.59
CA ASP A 499 23.59 2.73 1.32
C ASP A 499 24.24 3.93 0.60
N PRO A 500 25.53 3.90 0.28
CA PRO A 500 26.20 5.01 -0.37
C PRO A 500 25.84 5.18 -1.84
N THR A 501 25.26 4.17 -2.48
CA THR A 501 24.93 4.18 -3.91
C THR A 501 23.50 4.60 -4.18
N ASN A 502 22.57 4.36 -3.24
CA ASN A 502 21.16 4.65 -3.39
C ASN A 502 20.56 5.41 -2.21
N LEU A 503 19.56 6.24 -2.49
CA LEU A 503 18.76 6.86 -1.44
C LEU A 503 17.90 5.80 -0.75
N TYR A 504 18.08 5.68 0.56
CA TYR A 504 17.39 4.72 1.39
C TYR A 504 16.21 5.37 2.10
N TYR A 505 15.06 4.77 1.94
CA TYR A 505 13.82 5.19 2.60
C TYR A 505 13.25 4.04 3.44
N SER A 506 12.67 4.37 4.58
CA SER A 506 11.92 3.43 5.41
C SER A 506 10.82 4.16 6.16
N TYR A 507 9.96 3.41 6.83
CA TYR A 507 8.87 3.95 7.62
C TYR A 507 9.30 4.13 9.08
N ASP A 508 8.80 5.19 9.74
CA ASP A 508 9.03 5.46 11.15
C ASP A 508 7.82 6.16 11.79
N ASN A 509 7.71 6.10 13.11
CA ASN A 509 6.63 6.71 13.89
C ASN A 509 6.94 8.18 14.19
N GLN A 510 6.84 9.07 13.23
CA GLN A 510 7.26 10.47 13.36
C GLN A 510 6.12 11.48 13.23
N ASP A 511 4.97 11.07 12.74
CA ASP A 511 3.88 11.97 12.41
C ASP A 511 2.82 12.07 13.52
N PHE A 512 2.04 13.13 13.47
CA PHE A 512 0.91 13.33 14.36
C PHE A 512 -0.29 13.93 13.62
N ARG A 513 -1.45 13.82 14.26
CA ARG A 513 -2.71 14.39 13.78
C ARG A 513 -3.52 14.92 14.95
N THR A 514 -4.20 16.03 14.73
CA THR A 514 -5.15 16.63 15.66
C THR A 514 -6.51 16.79 14.98
N THR A 515 -7.57 16.39 15.66
CA THR A 515 -8.95 16.62 15.22
C THR A 515 -9.72 17.26 16.34
N LYS A 516 -10.33 18.40 16.09
CA LYS A 516 -11.16 19.13 17.06
C LYS A 516 -12.49 19.53 16.42
N GLY A 517 -13.55 19.48 17.19
CA GLY A 517 -14.86 19.80 16.66
C GLY A 517 -15.97 19.67 17.69
N PHE A 518 -17.18 19.88 17.21
CA PHE A 518 -18.37 19.57 17.98
C PHE A 518 -19.45 18.97 17.08
N THR A 519 -20.33 18.20 17.71
CA THR A 519 -21.50 17.61 17.09
C THR A 519 -22.75 18.05 17.85
N ILE A 520 -23.75 18.53 17.13
CA ILE A 520 -25.09 18.73 17.63
C ILE A 520 -25.95 17.58 17.14
N SER A 521 -26.63 16.89 18.06
CA SER A 521 -27.51 15.77 17.74
C SER A 521 -28.93 16.07 18.20
N TYR A 522 -29.90 15.73 17.36
CA TYR A 522 -31.32 15.78 17.71
C TYR A 522 -31.93 14.41 17.50
N ASP A 523 -32.51 13.86 18.55
CA ASP A 523 -33.17 12.57 18.54
C ASP A 523 -34.66 12.74 18.88
N LEU A 524 -35.53 12.32 17.96
CA LEU A 524 -36.95 12.16 18.20
C LEU A 524 -37.27 10.65 18.18
N ARG A 525 -37.57 10.07 19.33
CA ARG A 525 -38.13 8.71 19.42
C ARG A 525 -39.45 8.69 18.69
N ARG A 526 -39.88 7.50 18.23
CA ARG A 526 -41.13 7.39 17.49
C ARG A 526 -42.30 8.05 18.26
N SER A 527 -42.68 9.22 17.77
CA SER A 527 -43.85 9.95 18.23
C SER A 527 -44.93 9.83 17.16
N LYS A 528 -46.05 9.20 17.49
CA LYS A 528 -47.06 8.77 16.52
C LYS A 528 -46.39 7.85 15.48
N ASN A 529 -46.12 8.35 14.29
CA ASN A 529 -45.57 7.55 13.17
C ASN A 529 -44.12 7.94 12.80
N VAL A 530 -43.59 9.03 13.35
CA VAL A 530 -42.31 9.63 12.92
C VAL A 530 -41.23 9.39 13.96
N ARG A 531 -40.05 9.01 13.50
CA ARG A 531 -38.78 9.00 14.22
C ARG A 531 -37.76 9.81 13.43
N ILE A 532 -37.01 10.68 14.11
CA ILE A 532 -35.96 11.50 13.49
C ILE A 532 -34.67 11.33 14.29
N ASN A 533 -33.56 11.18 13.58
CA ASN A 533 -32.21 11.35 14.11
C ASN A 533 -31.49 12.30 13.16
N ALA A 534 -31.04 13.43 13.68
CA ALA A 534 -30.33 14.43 12.92
C ALA A 534 -29.03 14.83 13.63
N ASN A 535 -27.94 14.93 12.90
CA ASN A 535 -26.64 15.29 13.42
C ASN A 535 -25.99 16.36 12.53
N TYR A 536 -25.42 17.36 13.17
CA TYR A 536 -24.56 18.34 12.53
C TYR A 536 -23.19 18.30 13.20
N THR A 537 -22.13 18.13 12.41
CA THR A 537 -20.75 18.13 12.89
C THR A 537 -19.96 19.26 12.23
N LEU A 538 -19.29 20.05 13.04
CA LEU A 538 -18.23 20.95 12.62
C LEU A 538 -16.91 20.42 13.14
N GLN A 539 -15.93 20.16 12.24
CA GLN A 539 -14.63 19.67 12.66
C GLN A 539 -13.48 20.31 11.88
N TYR A 540 -12.33 20.32 12.52
CA TYR A 540 -11.03 20.68 11.94
C TYR A 540 -10.06 19.53 12.19
N ALA A 541 -9.54 18.96 11.13
CA ALA A 541 -8.62 17.83 11.21
C ALA A 541 -7.33 18.16 10.44
N GLU A 542 -6.23 18.26 11.17
CA GLU A 542 -4.93 18.71 10.69
C GLU A 542 -3.83 17.77 11.20
N GLY A 543 -2.75 17.64 10.43
CA GLY A 543 -1.62 16.81 10.83
C GLY A 543 -0.45 16.94 9.88
N THR A 544 0.62 16.23 10.19
CA THR A 544 1.82 16.13 9.35
C THR A 544 1.75 14.94 8.40
N THR A 545 0.71 14.11 8.53
CA THR A 545 0.53 12.86 7.77
C THR A 545 -0.09 13.05 6.41
N GLY A 546 0.18 12.10 5.54
CA GLY A 546 -0.54 11.89 4.29
C GLY A 546 0.08 12.57 3.09
N LEU A 547 1.34 12.94 3.17
CA LEU A 547 2.13 13.21 1.97
C LEU A 547 2.28 11.90 1.19
N PRO A 548 1.95 11.84 -0.11
CA PRO A 548 2.30 10.70 -0.94
C PRO A 548 3.82 10.45 -0.87
N SER A 549 4.23 9.19 -0.89
CA SER A 549 5.65 8.83 -0.86
C SER A 549 6.44 9.52 -1.97
N SER A 550 5.86 9.67 -3.17
CA SER A 550 6.45 10.40 -4.28
C SER A 550 6.72 11.88 -3.97
N THR A 551 5.81 12.56 -3.25
CA THR A 551 6.00 13.95 -2.84
C THR A 551 7.10 14.08 -1.80
N ILE A 552 7.15 13.18 -0.80
CA ILE A 552 8.22 13.16 0.21
C ILE A 552 9.55 12.93 -0.47
N VAL A 553 9.67 11.94 -1.35
CA VAL A 553 10.88 11.63 -2.10
C VAL A 553 11.32 12.84 -2.93
N SER A 554 10.39 13.53 -3.59
CA SER A 554 10.69 14.74 -4.37
C SER A 554 11.20 15.88 -3.51
N LEU A 555 10.60 16.10 -2.33
CA LEU A 555 11.04 17.13 -1.38
C LEU A 555 12.45 16.83 -0.84
N ILE A 556 12.71 15.57 -0.51
CA ILE A 556 14.03 15.14 -0.02
C ILE A 556 15.09 15.31 -1.12
N LYS A 557 14.80 14.91 -2.36
CA LYS A 557 15.70 15.10 -3.51
C LYS A 557 15.98 16.58 -3.79
N ALA A 558 15.01 17.46 -3.49
CA ALA A 558 15.18 18.90 -3.58
C ALA A 558 15.95 19.52 -2.38
N GLY A 559 16.48 18.71 -1.48
CA GLY A 559 17.26 19.17 -0.32
C GLY A 559 16.41 19.62 0.88
N TYR A 560 15.13 19.22 0.94
CA TYR A 560 14.22 19.53 2.05
C TYR A 560 13.84 18.27 2.84
N PRO A 561 14.79 17.58 3.51
CA PRO A 561 14.47 16.40 4.30
C PRO A 561 13.63 16.79 5.51
N ASN A 562 12.66 15.94 5.86
CA ASN A 562 11.90 16.02 7.12
C ASN A 562 11.10 17.32 7.36
N ILE A 563 10.57 17.94 6.30
CA ILE A 563 9.65 19.07 6.48
C ILE A 563 8.42 18.62 7.24
N LYS A 564 8.21 19.19 8.43
CA LYS A 564 7.01 19.00 9.26
C LYS A 564 6.11 20.24 9.13
N MET A 565 5.13 20.16 8.26
CA MET A 565 4.09 21.20 8.07
C MET A 565 2.73 20.64 8.45
N LEU A 566 1.88 21.48 9.03
CA LEU A 566 0.49 21.14 9.32
C LEU A 566 -0.36 21.32 8.06
N PHE A 567 -1.03 20.25 7.67
CA PHE A 567 -1.96 20.24 6.54
C PHE A 567 -3.34 19.77 7.00
N PRO A 568 -4.43 20.21 6.36
CA PRO A 568 -5.70 19.52 6.46
C PRO A 568 -5.52 18.06 6.02
N ILE A 569 -5.98 17.10 6.81
CA ILE A 569 -5.94 15.68 6.40
C ILE A 569 -7.06 15.38 5.40
N SER A 570 -6.96 14.24 4.68
CA SER A 570 -7.95 13.82 3.66
C SER A 570 -9.39 13.79 4.17
N ASP A 571 -9.57 13.56 5.47
CA ASP A 571 -10.87 13.42 6.12
C ASP A 571 -11.39 14.76 6.71
N ASP A 572 -10.69 15.88 6.51
CA ASP A 572 -11.08 17.20 7.00
C ASP A 572 -12.29 17.74 6.23
N ARG A 573 -13.46 17.21 6.56
CA ARG A 573 -14.75 17.74 6.10
C ARG A 573 -15.28 18.70 7.16
N ARG A 574 -15.19 19.99 6.89
CA ARG A 574 -15.51 21.04 7.87
C ARG A 574 -16.93 20.94 8.39
N HIS A 575 -17.87 20.70 7.51
CA HIS A 575 -19.30 20.66 7.82
C HIS A 575 -19.88 19.34 7.32
N GLU A 576 -20.58 18.65 8.21
CA GLU A 576 -21.35 17.46 7.86
C GLU A 576 -22.72 17.53 8.54
N PHE A 577 -23.78 17.42 7.75
CA PHE A 577 -25.15 17.30 8.24
C PHE A 577 -25.72 15.96 7.76
N LYS A 578 -26.23 15.17 8.70
CA LYS A 578 -26.89 13.89 8.44
C LYS A 578 -28.28 13.91 9.08
N VAL A 579 -29.28 13.42 8.35
CA VAL A 579 -30.62 13.22 8.85
C VAL A 579 -31.14 11.87 8.46
N ASN A 580 -31.75 11.18 9.42
CA ASN A 580 -32.49 9.94 9.17
C ASN A 580 -33.92 10.16 9.69
N LEU A 581 -34.90 10.05 8.79
CA LEU A 581 -36.31 10.17 9.08
C LEU A 581 -36.97 8.82 8.75
N ASP A 582 -37.58 8.19 9.74
CA ASP A 582 -38.37 6.98 9.57
C ASP A 582 -39.84 7.28 9.87
N PHE A 583 -40.68 7.03 8.91
CA PHE A 583 -42.13 7.09 9.04
C PHE A 583 -42.71 5.71 8.94
N ARG A 584 -43.58 5.33 9.89
CA ARG A 584 -44.17 3.98 9.88
C ARG A 584 -45.54 3.93 10.51
N TYR A 585 -46.49 3.31 9.81
CA TYR A 585 -47.70 2.85 10.38
C TYR A 585 -47.49 1.48 11.03
N LEU A 586 -47.77 1.36 12.32
CA LEU A 586 -47.64 0.12 13.07
C LEU A 586 -48.79 -0.83 12.77
N GLY A 587 -48.67 -2.07 13.20
CA GLY A 587 -49.72 -3.08 13.06
C GLY A 587 -50.62 -3.22 14.30
N GLY A 588 -51.72 -3.98 14.17
CA GLY A 588 -52.60 -4.29 15.27
C GLY A 588 -53.33 -3.07 15.86
N ASP A 589 -53.43 -3.02 17.18
CA ASP A 589 -54.12 -1.93 17.91
C ASP A 589 -53.38 -0.58 17.86
N LYS A 590 -52.11 -0.59 17.52
CA LYS A 590 -51.30 0.62 17.37
C LYS A 590 -51.41 1.24 15.96
N TYR A 591 -52.24 0.69 15.09
CA TYR A 591 -52.46 1.25 13.76
C TYR A 591 -53.32 2.52 13.84
N ASN A 592 -52.78 3.62 13.38
CA ASN A 592 -53.44 4.92 13.35
C ASN A 592 -53.54 5.54 11.95
N GLY A 593 -53.40 4.67 10.91
CA GLY A 593 -53.48 5.07 9.50
C GLY A 593 -54.92 5.03 8.95
N PRO A 594 -55.07 5.36 7.67
CA PRO A 594 -56.38 5.34 7.01
C PRO A 594 -57.01 3.94 7.03
N VAL A 595 -58.31 3.89 7.31
CA VAL A 595 -59.14 2.68 7.28
C VAL A 595 -60.20 2.84 6.19
N SER A 596 -60.30 1.91 5.28
CA SER A 596 -61.42 1.83 4.35
C SER A 596 -62.37 0.72 4.81
N SER A 597 -63.66 1.00 4.84
CA SER A 597 -64.69 0.05 5.22
C SER A 597 -65.44 -0.45 3.98
N ARG A 598 -65.57 -1.74 3.84
CA ARG A 598 -66.41 -2.35 2.82
C ARG A 598 -67.54 -3.14 3.49
N VAL A 599 -68.77 -2.79 3.16
CA VAL A 599 -69.93 -3.55 3.56
C VAL A 599 -70.08 -4.74 2.64
N SER A 600 -70.20 -5.92 3.19
CA SER A 600 -70.48 -7.17 2.48
C SER A 600 -71.61 -7.91 3.23
N VAL A 601 -72.47 -8.65 2.54
CA VAL A 601 -73.51 -9.46 3.15
C VAL A 601 -72.91 -10.88 3.34
N ASP A 602 -73.05 -11.45 4.56
CA ASP A 602 -72.59 -12.79 4.86
C ASP A 602 -73.58 -13.83 4.31
N LYS A 603 -73.29 -15.11 4.50
CA LYS A 603 -74.16 -16.24 4.01
C LYS A 603 -75.54 -16.28 4.68
N ASP A 604 -75.70 -15.63 5.81
CA ASP A 604 -76.89 -15.55 6.63
C ASP A 604 -77.73 -14.30 6.37
N GLY A 605 -77.29 -13.45 5.40
CA GLY A 605 -77.97 -12.21 5.03
C GLY A 605 -77.66 -10.98 5.90
N ASN A 606 -76.71 -11.08 6.83
CA ASN A 606 -76.33 -9.96 7.70
C ASN A 606 -75.27 -9.06 7.04
N GLU A 607 -75.39 -7.75 7.24
CA GLU A 607 -74.38 -6.83 6.81
C GLU A 607 -73.11 -6.96 7.69
N VAL A 608 -71.99 -7.32 7.07
CA VAL A 608 -70.67 -7.41 7.72
C VAL A 608 -69.77 -6.28 7.20
N VAL A 609 -69.39 -5.39 8.07
CA VAL A 609 -68.42 -4.30 7.76
C VAL A 609 -67.00 -4.84 7.91
N LYS A 610 -66.30 -5.00 6.80
CA LYS A 610 -64.85 -5.35 6.81
C LYS A 610 -64.01 -4.10 6.71
N ASN A 611 -63.17 -3.86 7.72
CA ASN A 611 -62.26 -2.76 7.79
C ASN A 611 -60.89 -3.16 7.23
N PHE A 612 -60.45 -2.48 6.20
CA PHE A 612 -59.16 -2.70 5.56
C PHE A 612 -58.15 -1.61 5.99
N ARG A 613 -57.05 -2.03 6.64
CA ARG A 613 -55.97 -1.19 7.11
C ARG A 613 -54.83 -1.23 6.09
N TRP A 614 -54.97 -0.48 4.99
CA TRP A 614 -54.11 -0.54 3.81
C TRP A 614 -52.63 -0.28 4.12
N LEU A 615 -52.32 0.67 5.02
CA LEU A 615 -50.98 1.08 5.35
C LEU A 615 -50.50 0.41 6.66
N GLN A 616 -51.15 -0.61 7.15
CA GLN A 616 -50.67 -1.38 8.31
C GLN A 616 -49.31 -2.00 7.97
N ASN A 617 -48.28 -1.80 8.85
CA ASN A 617 -46.89 -2.22 8.64
C ASN A 617 -46.26 -1.66 7.35
N PHE A 618 -46.73 -0.50 6.90
CA PHE A 618 -46.08 0.26 5.84
C PHE A 618 -45.15 1.28 6.45
N GLY A 619 -43.94 1.39 5.93
CA GLY A 619 -42.98 2.41 6.34
C GLY A 619 -42.18 2.96 5.19
N PHE A 620 -41.62 4.14 5.39
CA PHE A 620 -40.54 4.64 4.58
C PHE A 620 -39.48 5.30 5.46
N ASN A 621 -38.23 5.19 4.99
CA ASN A 621 -37.06 5.80 5.62
C ASN A 621 -36.37 6.70 4.60
N VAL A 622 -36.05 7.92 5.02
CA VAL A 622 -35.29 8.89 4.24
C VAL A 622 -33.99 9.18 4.98
N THR A 623 -32.87 8.93 4.32
CA THR A 623 -31.55 9.33 4.83
C THR A 623 -30.97 10.41 3.94
N GLY A 624 -30.70 11.59 4.54
CA GLY A 624 -30.06 12.72 3.86
C GLY A 624 -28.66 12.99 4.42
N VAL A 625 -27.70 13.28 3.54
CA VAL A 625 -26.33 13.67 3.91
C VAL A 625 -25.90 14.86 3.08
N ILE A 626 -25.43 15.91 3.75
CA ILE A 626 -24.80 17.09 3.15
C ILE A 626 -23.42 17.24 3.78
N GLN A 627 -22.38 17.34 2.95
CA GLN A 627 -21.00 17.46 3.45
C GLN A 627 -20.24 18.52 2.66
N SER A 628 -19.38 19.26 3.36
CA SER A 628 -18.38 20.11 2.70
C SER A 628 -17.33 19.24 2.00
N GLY A 629 -16.71 19.79 0.96
CA GLY A 629 -15.69 19.10 0.20
C GLY A 629 -14.45 18.73 1.02
N ALA A 630 -13.87 17.56 0.72
CA ALA A 630 -12.57 17.14 1.22
C ALA A 630 -11.44 18.01 0.62
N PRO A 631 -10.32 18.19 1.32
CA PRO A 631 -9.18 18.91 0.78
C PRO A 631 -8.47 18.10 -0.32
N TYR A 632 -7.94 18.79 -1.33
CA TYR A 632 -7.09 18.22 -2.37
C TYR A 632 -5.91 19.14 -2.69
N THR A 633 -4.87 18.57 -3.35
CA THR A 633 -3.67 19.30 -3.76
C THR A 633 -3.80 19.78 -5.19
N LYS A 634 -3.46 21.06 -5.44
CA LYS A 634 -3.29 21.57 -6.79
C LYS A 634 -1.87 21.33 -7.30
N TYR A 635 -1.76 20.97 -8.58
CA TYR A 635 -0.50 20.78 -9.29
C TYR A 635 -0.31 21.88 -10.33
N HIS A 636 0.95 22.16 -10.65
CA HIS A 636 1.29 23.18 -11.66
C HIS A 636 1.17 22.62 -13.10
N SER A 637 1.50 21.34 -13.26
CA SER A 637 1.48 20.68 -14.59
C SER A 637 1.08 19.22 -14.46
N ASN A 638 0.86 18.56 -15.60
CA ASN A 638 0.59 17.12 -15.67
C ASN A 638 1.77 16.24 -15.18
N LEU A 639 2.96 16.80 -15.03
CA LEU A 639 4.11 16.15 -14.38
C LEU A 639 3.99 16.11 -12.86
N GLN A 640 2.83 16.52 -12.31
CA GLN A 640 2.51 16.49 -10.88
C GLN A 640 3.48 17.31 -10.00
N GLN A 641 3.98 18.41 -10.53
CA GLN A 641 4.81 19.33 -9.74
C GLN A 641 3.92 20.09 -8.74
N THR A 642 4.11 19.80 -7.46
CA THR A 642 3.36 20.45 -6.39
C THR A 642 3.76 21.91 -6.26
N ILE A 643 2.80 22.83 -6.29
CA ILE A 643 3.03 24.23 -5.97
C ILE A 643 3.32 24.33 -4.48
N VAL A 644 4.42 24.98 -4.11
CA VAL A 644 4.80 25.18 -2.70
C VAL A 644 3.65 25.86 -1.94
N GLY A 645 3.24 25.28 -0.82
CA GLY A 645 2.11 25.76 -0.01
C GLY A 645 0.72 25.36 -0.49
N SER A 646 0.58 24.69 -1.64
CA SER A 646 -0.71 24.25 -2.17
C SER A 646 -1.15 22.85 -1.72
N TYR A 647 -0.28 22.15 -0.97
CA TYR A 647 -0.60 20.79 -0.52
C TYR A 647 -1.90 20.78 0.30
N ARG A 648 -2.91 20.08 -0.20
CA ARG A 648 -4.28 20.05 0.35
C ARG A 648 -4.90 21.43 0.63
N GLY A 649 -4.45 22.48 -0.09
CA GLY A 649 -4.92 23.86 0.08
C GLY A 649 -6.25 24.16 -0.59
N ALA A 650 -6.70 23.31 -1.51
CA ALA A 650 -7.99 23.45 -2.20
C ALA A 650 -9.01 22.45 -1.66
N ARG A 651 -10.31 22.70 -1.92
CA ARG A 651 -11.40 21.84 -1.47
C ARG A 651 -12.31 21.45 -2.63
N LEU A 652 -12.77 20.21 -2.59
CA LEU A 652 -13.81 19.71 -3.48
C LEU A 652 -15.13 20.46 -3.23
N PRO A 653 -16.06 20.46 -4.17
CA PRO A 653 -17.42 20.96 -3.98
C PRO A 653 -18.15 20.22 -2.86
N TRP A 654 -19.21 20.84 -2.34
CA TRP A 654 -20.12 20.20 -1.41
C TRP A 654 -20.80 19.00 -2.07
N SER A 655 -21.03 17.96 -1.28
CA SER A 655 -21.79 16.78 -1.72
C SER A 655 -23.15 16.71 -1.01
N PHE A 656 -24.15 16.28 -1.75
CA PHE A 656 -25.51 16.11 -1.30
C PHE A 656 -26.07 14.76 -1.76
N ARG A 657 -26.60 13.97 -0.84
CA ARG A 657 -27.20 12.67 -1.17
C ARG A 657 -28.44 12.44 -0.32
N VAL A 658 -29.50 11.98 -0.96
CA VAL A 658 -30.70 11.48 -0.30
C VAL A 658 -31.00 10.07 -0.77
N ASP A 659 -31.18 9.16 0.18
CA ASP A 659 -31.60 7.78 -0.04
C ASP A 659 -33.01 7.56 0.53
N LEU A 660 -33.83 6.77 -0.13
CA LEU A 660 -35.19 6.42 0.25
C LEU A 660 -35.31 4.89 0.32
N SER A 661 -35.86 4.42 1.40
CA SER A 661 -36.28 3.01 1.54
C SER A 661 -37.76 2.97 1.89
N VAL A 662 -38.54 2.20 1.16
CA VAL A 662 -39.97 1.96 1.40
C VAL A 662 -40.17 0.48 1.66
N ASP A 663 -40.92 0.11 2.68
CA ASP A 663 -41.22 -1.28 2.99
C ASP A 663 -42.69 -1.50 3.40
N LYS A 664 -43.16 -2.69 3.11
CA LYS A 664 -44.48 -3.12 3.48
C LYS A 664 -44.44 -4.58 3.90
N SER A 665 -44.84 -4.85 5.15
CA SER A 665 -44.92 -6.22 5.68
C SER A 665 -46.35 -6.72 5.75
N TYR A 666 -46.52 -7.96 5.33
CA TYR A 666 -47.75 -8.72 5.43
C TYR A 666 -47.57 -9.90 6.38
N ASN A 667 -48.43 -9.95 7.39
CA ASN A 667 -48.49 -11.09 8.28
C ASN A 667 -49.41 -12.19 7.63
N ILE A 668 -48.83 -13.35 7.40
CA ILE A 668 -49.52 -14.49 6.75
C ILE A 668 -49.50 -15.66 7.72
N ASN A 669 -50.68 -16.19 8.02
CA ASN A 669 -50.76 -17.40 8.83
C ASN A 669 -50.67 -18.62 7.91
N VAL A 670 -49.64 -19.44 8.10
CA VAL A 670 -49.49 -20.74 7.43
C VAL A 670 -49.70 -21.84 8.46
N GLY A 671 -50.90 -22.36 8.49
CA GLY A 671 -51.34 -23.24 9.55
C GLY A 671 -51.41 -22.53 10.90
N LYS A 672 -50.64 -23.00 11.88
CA LYS A 672 -50.54 -22.39 13.21
C LYS A 672 -49.34 -21.43 13.36
N LYS A 673 -48.49 -21.31 12.33
CA LYS A 673 -47.33 -20.41 12.37
C LYS A 673 -47.67 -19.07 11.71
N LEU A 674 -47.28 -18.00 12.38
CA LEU A 674 -47.26 -16.65 11.82
C LEU A 674 -45.99 -16.48 11.00
N THR A 675 -46.13 -16.17 9.72
CA THR A 675 -45.04 -15.86 8.81
C THR A 675 -45.14 -14.40 8.35
N VAL A 676 -44.01 -13.78 7.99
CA VAL A 676 -43.97 -12.39 7.55
C VAL A 676 -43.41 -12.30 6.14
N LEU A 677 -44.21 -11.78 5.22
CA LEU A 677 -43.76 -11.40 3.88
C LEU A 677 -43.49 -9.90 3.87
N ASN A 678 -42.22 -9.49 3.62
CA ASN A 678 -41.84 -8.10 3.49
C ASN A 678 -41.46 -7.78 2.04
N LEU A 679 -42.11 -6.79 1.48
CA LEU A 679 -41.80 -6.20 0.18
C LEU A 679 -41.07 -4.88 0.44
N PHE A 680 -39.95 -4.67 -0.21
CA PHE A 680 -39.20 -3.41 -0.04
C PHE A 680 -38.65 -2.86 -1.36
N ALA A 681 -38.58 -1.56 -1.43
CA ALA A 681 -37.87 -0.81 -2.47
C ALA A 681 -36.85 0.10 -1.81
N ARG A 682 -35.61 0.11 -2.30
CA ARG A 682 -34.56 1.01 -1.87
C ARG A 682 -34.07 1.80 -3.06
N ILE A 683 -34.05 3.12 -2.93
CA ILE A 683 -33.56 4.06 -3.94
C ILE A 683 -32.40 4.81 -3.33
N THR A 684 -31.20 4.61 -3.86
CA THR A 684 -30.03 5.40 -3.46
C THR A 684 -29.85 6.57 -4.41
N ASN A 685 -29.41 7.71 -3.88
CA ASN A 685 -29.24 8.96 -4.62
C ASN A 685 -30.54 9.34 -5.39
N VAL A 686 -31.63 9.52 -4.67
CA VAL A 686 -32.98 9.77 -5.21
C VAL A 686 -33.01 10.87 -6.27
N PHE A 687 -32.24 11.96 -6.03
CA PHE A 687 -32.18 13.12 -6.91
C PHE A 687 -31.19 12.95 -8.07
N ASN A 688 -30.49 11.82 -8.15
CA ASN A 688 -29.45 11.55 -9.14
C ASN A 688 -28.37 12.65 -9.22
N VAL A 689 -27.94 13.16 -8.07
CA VAL A 689 -26.93 14.22 -8.00
C VAL A 689 -25.57 13.65 -8.39
N LYS A 690 -24.87 14.27 -9.31
CA LYS A 690 -23.47 13.97 -9.65
C LYS A 690 -22.54 14.56 -8.58
N ASN A 691 -22.36 13.88 -7.45
CA ASN A 691 -21.44 14.32 -6.42
C ASN A 691 -19.99 14.05 -6.84
N ILE A 692 -19.17 15.08 -6.79
CA ILE A 692 -17.75 15.02 -7.12
C ILE A 692 -16.99 14.44 -5.93
N ARG A 693 -16.26 13.33 -6.12
CA ARG A 693 -15.44 12.64 -5.11
C ARG A 693 -13.96 12.92 -5.26
N GLY A 694 -13.55 13.38 -6.43
CA GLY A 694 -12.18 13.72 -6.77
C GLY A 694 -12.16 14.68 -7.96
N VAL A 695 -11.01 15.30 -8.17
CA VAL A 695 -10.75 16.17 -9.33
C VAL A 695 -9.32 15.96 -9.78
N TYR A 696 -9.02 16.30 -11.01
CA TYR A 696 -7.64 16.40 -11.47
C TYR A 696 -6.96 17.60 -10.83
N GLY A 697 -5.82 17.38 -10.19
CA GLY A 697 -5.15 18.43 -9.40
C GLY A 697 -4.69 19.63 -10.21
N VAL A 698 -4.46 19.47 -11.51
CA VAL A 698 -4.03 20.55 -12.42
C VAL A 698 -5.17 21.51 -12.68
N THR A 699 -6.31 21.01 -13.10
CA THR A 699 -7.47 21.83 -13.49
C THR A 699 -8.43 22.11 -12.34
N GLY A 700 -8.54 21.20 -11.40
CA GLY A 700 -9.60 21.20 -10.38
C GLY A 700 -10.95 20.73 -10.92
N ASP A 701 -10.98 20.17 -12.14
CA ASP A 701 -12.15 19.65 -12.82
C ASP A 701 -12.20 18.11 -12.70
N PRO A 702 -13.38 17.47 -12.56
CA PRO A 702 -13.50 16.02 -12.54
C PRO A 702 -13.43 15.37 -13.93
N GLU A 703 -13.61 16.11 -15.01
CA GLU A 703 -13.71 15.60 -16.38
C GLU A 703 -12.51 16.00 -17.26
N ASP A 704 -11.79 17.07 -16.93
CA ASP A 704 -10.63 17.55 -17.67
C ASP A 704 -9.35 17.52 -16.81
N ASN A 705 -8.37 16.73 -17.23
CA ASN A 705 -7.06 16.69 -16.60
C ASN A 705 -6.06 17.72 -17.12
N GLY A 706 -6.47 18.57 -18.09
CA GLY A 706 -5.63 19.59 -18.71
C GLY A 706 -4.60 19.07 -19.70
N TYR A 707 -4.49 17.75 -19.93
CA TYR A 707 -3.44 17.16 -20.79
C TYR A 707 -3.48 17.69 -22.23
N LEU A 708 -4.67 17.82 -22.80
CA LEU A 708 -4.82 18.26 -24.18
C LEU A 708 -4.53 19.77 -24.39
N THR A 709 -4.45 20.55 -23.32
CA THR A 709 -4.21 22.00 -23.34
C THR A 709 -2.87 22.43 -22.74
N ASP A 710 -2.21 21.54 -22.01
CA ASP A 710 -0.94 21.80 -21.36
C ASP A 710 0.20 21.99 -22.40
N PRO A 711 0.95 23.10 -22.35
CA PRO A 711 2.05 23.36 -23.27
C PRO A 711 3.12 22.27 -23.30
N GLU A 712 3.42 21.64 -22.16
CA GLU A 712 4.43 20.58 -22.05
C GLU A 712 4.04 19.31 -22.82
N THR A 713 2.75 19.04 -22.93
CA THR A 713 2.23 17.84 -23.61
C THR A 713 2.02 18.05 -25.12
N GLN A 714 2.00 19.32 -25.61
CA GLN A 714 1.77 19.60 -27.02
C GLN A 714 2.83 18.98 -27.94
N THR A 715 4.10 18.97 -27.51
CA THR A 715 5.18 18.34 -28.28
C THR A 715 4.96 16.84 -28.41
N ILE A 716 4.49 16.20 -27.34
CA ILE A 716 4.17 14.76 -27.32
C ILE A 716 2.99 14.48 -28.26
N ILE A 717 1.96 15.32 -28.23
CA ILE A 717 0.75 15.18 -29.04
C ILE A 717 1.07 15.41 -30.53
N ALA A 718 1.86 16.43 -30.84
CA ALA A 718 2.27 16.72 -32.23
C ALA A 718 3.17 15.62 -32.82
N GLY A 719 3.88 14.86 -31.98
CA GLY A 719 4.67 13.69 -32.39
C GLY A 719 3.84 12.42 -32.67
N LYS A 720 2.52 12.44 -32.48
CA LYS A 720 1.65 11.30 -32.80
C LYS A 720 1.39 11.20 -34.32
N LEU A 721 1.19 9.98 -34.79
CA LEU A 721 0.97 9.70 -36.23
C LEU A 721 -0.20 10.51 -36.83
N ASN A 722 -1.26 10.68 -36.02
CA ASN A 722 -2.41 11.57 -36.38
C ASN A 722 -2.84 12.30 -35.09
N GLU A 723 -2.47 13.57 -35.03
CA GLU A 723 -2.73 14.42 -33.87
C GLU A 723 -4.22 14.55 -33.57
N GLN A 724 -5.05 14.80 -34.58
CA GLN A 724 -6.49 15.01 -34.39
C GLN A 724 -7.18 13.75 -33.87
N SER A 725 -6.90 12.61 -34.50
CA SER A 725 -7.43 11.32 -34.01
C SER A 725 -7.01 11.01 -32.60
N TYR A 726 -5.77 11.36 -32.24
CA TYR A 726 -5.28 11.17 -30.87
C TYR A 726 -6.06 12.05 -29.87
N ARG A 727 -6.30 13.33 -30.21
CA ARG A 727 -7.06 14.27 -29.37
C ARG A 727 -8.49 13.80 -29.15
N ASP A 728 -9.17 13.43 -30.26
CA ASP A 728 -10.56 12.95 -30.19
C ASP A 728 -10.70 11.68 -29.39
N TYR A 729 -9.76 10.76 -29.56
CA TYR A 729 -9.72 9.51 -28.84
C TYR A 729 -9.41 9.70 -27.35
N TYR A 730 -8.49 10.63 -27.04
CA TYR A 730 -8.17 10.98 -25.66
C TYR A 730 -9.36 11.61 -24.94
N ALA A 731 -10.08 12.52 -25.59
CA ALA A 731 -11.30 13.13 -25.05
C ALA A 731 -12.37 12.06 -24.76
N MET A 732 -12.60 11.13 -25.70
CA MET A 732 -13.51 10.00 -25.49
C MET A 732 -13.08 9.11 -24.31
N TYR A 733 -11.79 8.82 -24.17
CA TYR A 733 -11.26 8.06 -23.04
C TYR A 733 -11.51 8.77 -21.71
N MET A 734 -11.31 10.07 -21.63
CA MET A 734 -11.56 10.87 -20.43
C MET A 734 -13.04 10.85 -20.04
N ASP A 735 -13.96 10.91 -21.01
CA ASP A 735 -15.39 10.76 -20.76
C ASP A 735 -15.75 9.39 -20.19
N MET A 736 -15.09 8.34 -20.65
CA MET A 736 -15.31 6.97 -20.18
C MET A 736 -14.67 6.69 -18.81
N ALA A 737 -13.55 7.35 -18.51
CA ALA A 737 -12.76 7.14 -17.30
C ALA A 737 -13.29 7.92 -16.08
N ASN A 738 -14.59 8.04 -15.90
CA ASN A 738 -15.25 8.96 -14.97
C ASN A 738 -15.23 8.44 -13.53
N TYR A 739 -14.03 8.32 -12.93
CA TYR A 739 -13.82 7.80 -11.57
C TYR A 739 -14.16 8.80 -10.45
N PHE A 740 -14.34 10.06 -10.77
CA PHE A 740 -14.47 11.14 -9.79
C PHE A 740 -15.89 11.46 -9.38
N TYR A 741 -16.88 10.75 -9.89
CA TYR A 741 -18.27 10.90 -9.47
C TYR A 741 -18.72 9.80 -8.52
N SER A 742 -19.71 10.13 -7.69
CA SER A 742 -20.42 9.13 -6.89
C SER A 742 -21.33 8.26 -7.77
N THR A 743 -21.75 7.11 -7.22
CA THR A 743 -22.73 6.25 -7.89
C THR A 743 -24.01 7.01 -8.25
N PRO A 744 -24.57 6.79 -9.45
CA PRO A 744 -25.85 7.39 -9.87
C PRO A 744 -27.00 6.86 -9.02
N ARG A 745 -28.23 7.30 -9.34
CA ARG A 745 -29.42 6.75 -8.73
C ARG A 745 -29.53 5.26 -9.06
N MET A 746 -29.69 4.45 -8.03
CA MET A 746 -29.91 3.01 -8.16
C MET A 746 -31.19 2.63 -7.44
N VAL A 747 -31.96 1.74 -8.03
CA VAL A 747 -33.22 1.25 -7.50
C VAL A 747 -33.10 -0.26 -7.28
N TYR A 748 -33.38 -0.69 -6.05
CA TYR A 748 -33.40 -2.09 -5.64
C TYR A 748 -34.81 -2.46 -5.21
N LEU A 749 -35.32 -3.54 -5.75
CA LEU A 749 -36.57 -4.14 -5.32
C LEU A 749 -36.26 -5.48 -4.67
N GLY A 750 -36.91 -5.80 -3.57
CA GLY A 750 -36.67 -7.04 -2.90
C GLY A 750 -37.88 -7.58 -2.15
N VAL A 751 -37.83 -8.86 -1.91
CA VAL A 751 -38.83 -9.63 -1.17
C VAL A 751 -38.09 -10.43 -0.09
N SER A 752 -38.56 -10.35 1.15
CA SER A 752 -38.05 -11.15 2.27
C SER A 752 -39.21 -11.93 2.87
N TYR A 753 -39.04 -13.21 3.03
CA TYR A 753 -40.02 -14.10 3.66
C TYR A 753 -39.40 -14.75 4.89
N GLN A 754 -40.05 -14.54 6.02
CA GLN A 754 -39.61 -15.08 7.31
C GLN A 754 -40.69 -16.10 7.80
N PHE A 755 -40.27 -17.31 8.09
CA PHE A 755 -41.12 -18.43 8.50
C PHE A 755 -40.66 -19.08 9.80
#